data_0dff2634aa46fec51aea562c800097cb
#
_entry.id   0dff2634aa46fec51aea562c800097cb
#
_cell.length_a   1.000
_cell.length_b   1.000
_cell.length_c   1.000
_cell.angle_alpha   90.00
_cell.angle_beta   90.00
_cell.angle_gamma   90.00
#
_symmetry.space_group_name_H-M   'P 1'
#
loop_
_entity.id
_entity.type
_entity.pdbx_description
1 polymer ?
#
loop_
_entity_poly.entity_id
_entity_poly.type
_entity_poly.pdbx_seq_one_letter_code
_entity_poly.pdbx_strand_id
1 'polypeptide(L)'
;MSYFYDPRKSKHLVPALVTVVLSIFSQSVAADSCPVVEESIVLGEIEAIEFAESHSNTLLSTLSILSRDHYEDLAIDDELSRAWFDGFLDFLDPGRSYLLASDIAEFEELYATQLDDLSRKGDLTPAKVIYERFRQRALSRLESNIALLEDEDFNFNYSSDQSLPIDRDEYDWAMSEAEADKLWLQQLTLSLLNLKLTAKPEDESRDQLVRRYSTQLSNVRSQKTRQVADLYLNALGHIYDPHTDYFSPRDSESFEITMSLSLEGIGAVLQLEDEFTKVVSVVPGGPAQIQGELQAADRIVAIGEGEDCAFVDVVGWQLDDVVDRIRGPKDSVIRLQIIPADVDELSEERRVVRIVRDRVKLEDNAAKGEIIEIENHGNQYSLGVIDIPSFYLDIEAMRNRDSDYRSTTRDTRIILYEFAEAGVDGVIVDLRQNGGGSLLEAATLTDLFVDPGPVVQIKDQSNRIYRNHRARSKAYYDGPLIVLIDRLSASASEIFAGAIQDYSRGLIVGSQSFGKGTVQSVQPLPEGQLKLTESKFYRISGDSTQHKGVIPDINLPALYNAEDIGESAYENALGWDQIRGIPHRKYLDFAPFIEPLEAMHESRLTEDADMLYLLETIAIAEERRSQKDISLNEDIRIEDREHWEAREDAVLEAWRSAKGIVVPEEDTEDSQAETSESDEEEALASEDSEEQVTEPDVAEAILYESGRVFSDLLHLMGVDAVSDANLASTENDS
;
A
#
# COMPACT_ATOMS: atom_id res chain seq x y z
N MET A 1 -46.86 -24.48 13.40
CA MET A 1 -48.04 -24.81 12.59
C MET A 1 -47.53 -25.26 11.24
N SER A 2 -47.61 -26.56 11.01
CA SER A 2 -47.17 -27.26 9.84
C SER A 2 -48.18 -27.12 8.69
N TYR A 3 -47.71 -26.89 7.48
CA TYR A 3 -48.47 -27.23 6.29
C TYR A 3 -47.63 -28.09 5.38
N PHE A 4 -48.08 -29.37 5.27
CA PHE A 4 -47.68 -30.37 4.29
C PHE A 4 -48.25 -30.01 2.91
N TYR A 5 -47.46 -30.18 1.85
CA TYR A 5 -47.97 -30.21 0.49
C TYR A 5 -47.78 -31.62 -0.10
N ASP A 6 -48.94 -32.25 -0.49
CA ASP A 6 -49.04 -33.61 -1.05
C ASP A 6 -49.07 -33.55 -2.59
N PRO A 7 -48.26 -34.33 -3.30
CA PRO A 7 -48.26 -34.36 -4.76
C PRO A 7 -48.97 -35.61 -5.30
N ARG A 8 -50.28 -35.55 -5.53
CA ARG A 8 -50.99 -36.55 -6.37
C ARG A 8 -52.30 -36.02 -6.94
N LYS A 9 -52.35 -35.93 -8.29
CA LYS A 9 -53.47 -35.92 -9.26
C LYS A 9 -53.26 -34.77 -10.25
N SER A 10 -53.34 -34.93 -11.56
CA SER A 10 -54.00 -35.93 -12.41
C SER A 10 -53.48 -35.79 -13.87
N LYS A 11 -53.62 -36.90 -14.59
CA LYS A 11 -53.34 -37.10 -16.02
C LYS A 11 -54.26 -36.26 -16.91
N HIS A 12 -53.74 -35.72 -18.06
CA HIS A 12 -54.38 -35.88 -19.39
C HIS A 12 -53.35 -35.64 -20.51
N LEU A 13 -53.18 -36.62 -21.37
CA LEU A 13 -52.43 -36.64 -22.61
C LEU A 13 -53.17 -35.84 -23.70
N VAL A 14 -52.45 -35.04 -24.49
CA VAL A 14 -52.72 -34.83 -25.91
C VAL A 14 -51.36 -34.69 -26.62
N PRO A 15 -51.05 -35.45 -27.68
CA PRO A 15 -49.82 -35.36 -28.42
C PRO A 15 -49.94 -34.28 -29.50
N ALA A 16 -49.11 -33.25 -29.46
CA ALA A 16 -48.90 -32.35 -30.58
C ALA A 16 -47.58 -32.71 -31.25
N LEU A 17 -47.63 -33.03 -32.50
CA LEU A 17 -46.54 -33.25 -33.43
C LEU A 17 -45.77 -31.92 -33.55
N VAL A 18 -44.51 -31.86 -33.12
CA VAL A 18 -43.61 -30.74 -33.39
C VAL A 18 -42.55 -31.20 -34.38
N THR A 19 -42.66 -30.69 -35.58
CA THR A 19 -41.69 -30.82 -36.66
C THR A 19 -40.39 -30.15 -36.24
N VAL A 20 -39.32 -30.92 -36.06
CA VAL A 20 -37.96 -30.38 -35.79
C VAL A 20 -37.41 -29.86 -37.11
N VAL A 21 -37.42 -28.56 -37.25
CA VAL A 21 -36.60 -27.85 -38.24
C VAL A 21 -35.21 -27.69 -37.60
N LEU A 22 -34.25 -28.46 -38.07
CA LEU A 22 -32.84 -28.25 -37.78
C LEU A 22 -32.41 -26.96 -38.48
N SER A 23 -32.45 -25.84 -37.74
CA SER A 23 -31.71 -24.63 -38.10
C SER A 23 -30.26 -24.85 -37.68
N ILE A 24 -29.40 -25.09 -38.64
CA ILE A 24 -27.96 -25.00 -38.48
C ILE A 24 -27.65 -23.56 -38.22
N PHE A 25 -27.56 -23.16 -36.93
CA PHE A 25 -26.89 -21.91 -36.55
C PHE A 25 -25.38 -22.15 -36.73
N SER A 26 -24.87 -21.71 -37.89
CA SER A 26 -23.46 -21.38 -37.98
C SER A 26 -23.22 -20.25 -36.97
N GLN A 27 -22.57 -20.57 -35.83
CA GLN A 27 -21.94 -19.57 -35.04
C GLN A 27 -20.86 -18.92 -35.91
N SER A 28 -21.19 -17.77 -36.46
CA SER A 28 -20.19 -16.83 -36.92
C SER A 28 -19.40 -16.47 -35.67
N VAL A 29 -18.17 -16.94 -35.58
CA VAL A 29 -17.16 -16.33 -34.72
C VAL A 29 -17.23 -14.82 -35.05
N ALA A 30 -17.64 -14.02 -34.09
CA ALA A 30 -17.59 -12.57 -34.23
C ALA A 30 -16.13 -12.25 -34.51
N ALA A 31 -15.86 -11.68 -35.66
CA ALA A 31 -14.57 -11.08 -35.94
C ALA A 31 -14.38 -10.02 -34.86
N ASP A 32 -13.31 -10.16 -34.06
CA ASP A 32 -12.91 -9.18 -33.09
C ASP A 32 -12.84 -7.83 -33.80
N SER A 33 -13.80 -6.93 -33.52
CA SER A 33 -13.73 -5.57 -33.99
C SER A 33 -12.61 -4.91 -33.18
N CYS A 34 -11.58 -4.41 -33.87
CA CYS A 34 -10.53 -3.64 -33.23
C CYS A 34 -11.15 -2.54 -32.36
N PRO A 35 -10.69 -2.36 -31.13
CA PRO A 35 -11.19 -1.27 -30.28
C PRO A 35 -11.04 0.05 -31.02
N VAL A 36 -12.08 0.86 -30.99
CA VAL A 36 -12.04 2.21 -31.56
C VAL A 36 -11.01 2.99 -30.77
N VAL A 37 -9.96 3.39 -31.44
CA VAL A 37 -8.97 4.31 -30.85
C VAL A 37 -9.70 5.67 -30.73
N GLU A 38 -9.99 6.11 -29.52
CA GLU A 38 -10.24 7.53 -29.30
C GLU A 38 -9.00 8.26 -29.80
N GLU A 39 -9.20 9.25 -30.66
CA GLU A 39 -8.11 9.94 -31.37
C GLU A 39 -7.02 10.33 -30.38
N SER A 40 -5.78 10.10 -30.77
CA SER A 40 -4.58 10.49 -30.03
C SER A 40 -4.77 11.86 -29.40
N ILE A 41 -4.63 11.96 -28.08
CA ILE A 41 -4.60 13.22 -27.37
C ILE A 41 -3.48 14.05 -28.02
N VAL A 42 -3.87 15.10 -28.71
CA VAL A 42 -2.90 16.06 -29.25
C VAL A 42 -2.25 16.70 -28.03
N LEU A 43 -1.02 16.35 -27.77
CA LEU A 43 -0.21 16.94 -26.70
C LEU A 43 -0.29 18.46 -26.80
N GLY A 44 -1.03 19.12 -25.90
CA GLY A 44 -1.12 20.58 -25.82
C GLY A 44 -2.51 21.19 -25.73
N GLU A 45 -3.60 20.47 -26.03
CA GLU A 45 -4.96 21.02 -25.84
C GLU A 45 -5.49 20.66 -24.43
N ILE A 46 -5.92 21.69 -23.71
CA ILE A 46 -6.58 21.53 -22.41
C ILE A 46 -7.99 21.00 -22.63
N GLU A 47 -8.27 19.78 -22.23
CA GLU A 47 -9.60 19.20 -22.29
C GLU A 47 -10.57 19.95 -21.34
N ALA A 48 -11.74 20.30 -21.84
CA ALA A 48 -12.78 20.91 -21.01
C ALA A 48 -13.34 19.86 -20.04
N ILE A 49 -13.54 20.24 -18.79
CA ILE A 49 -14.20 19.37 -17.81
C ILE A 49 -15.69 19.34 -18.11
N GLU A 50 -16.18 18.19 -18.59
CA GLU A 50 -17.60 17.97 -18.90
C GLU A 50 -18.08 16.65 -18.30
N PHE A 51 -18.90 16.74 -17.25
CA PHE A 51 -19.45 15.56 -16.59
C PHE A 51 -20.58 14.94 -17.42
N ALA A 52 -20.46 13.64 -17.69
CA ALA A 52 -21.49 12.84 -18.30
C ALA A 52 -22.62 12.49 -17.31
N GLU A 53 -23.76 12.00 -17.82
CA GLU A 53 -24.87 11.52 -16.99
C GLU A 53 -24.43 10.35 -16.06
N SER A 54 -23.47 9.55 -16.46
CA SER A 54 -22.89 8.47 -15.64
C SER A 54 -22.26 9.00 -14.35
N HIS A 55 -21.47 10.08 -14.40
CA HIS A 55 -20.89 10.70 -13.21
C HIS A 55 -21.97 11.24 -12.26
N SER A 56 -23.04 11.86 -12.80
CA SER A 56 -24.18 12.31 -11.99
C SER A 56 -24.89 11.13 -11.30
N ASN A 57 -25.07 10.02 -12.02
CA ASN A 57 -25.67 8.80 -11.45
C ASN A 57 -24.77 8.15 -10.40
N THR A 58 -23.46 8.19 -10.59
CA THR A 58 -22.48 7.71 -9.61
C THR A 58 -22.54 8.52 -8.33
N LEU A 59 -22.55 9.86 -8.41
CA LEU A 59 -22.73 10.75 -7.26
C LEU A 59 -24.04 10.46 -6.50
N LEU A 60 -25.16 10.36 -7.20
CA LEU A 60 -26.47 10.05 -6.57
C LEU A 60 -26.46 8.68 -5.88
N SER A 61 -25.84 7.69 -6.48
CA SER A 61 -25.71 6.35 -5.93
C SER A 61 -24.81 6.35 -4.69
N THR A 62 -23.67 7.06 -4.73
CA THR A 62 -22.77 7.25 -3.61
C THR A 62 -23.49 7.86 -2.41
N LEU A 63 -24.18 8.98 -2.60
CA LEU A 63 -24.99 9.62 -1.53
C LEU A 63 -26.04 8.67 -0.96
N SER A 64 -26.73 7.90 -1.82
CA SER A 64 -27.74 6.95 -1.40
C SER A 64 -27.15 5.80 -0.57
N ILE A 65 -25.97 5.30 -0.93
CA ILE A 65 -25.29 4.21 -0.21
C ILE A 65 -24.76 4.74 1.12
N LEU A 66 -24.06 5.88 1.12
CA LEU A 66 -23.55 6.51 2.34
C LEU A 66 -24.65 6.73 3.36
N SER A 67 -25.77 7.34 2.98
CA SER A 67 -26.88 7.61 3.90
C SER A 67 -27.63 6.37 4.41
N ARG A 68 -27.50 5.22 3.74
CA ARG A 68 -28.24 4.01 4.10
C ARG A 68 -27.37 2.99 4.84
N ASP A 69 -26.13 2.82 4.37
CA ASP A 69 -25.30 1.65 4.68
C ASP A 69 -24.01 2.01 5.45
N HIS A 70 -23.61 3.29 5.51
CA HIS A 70 -22.44 3.69 6.27
C HIS A 70 -22.64 3.53 7.79
N TYR A 71 -21.57 3.19 8.52
CA TYR A 71 -21.65 2.98 9.99
C TYR A 71 -22.10 4.23 10.74
N GLU A 72 -21.58 5.41 10.37
CA GLU A 72 -22.04 6.71 10.87
C GLU A 72 -23.24 7.20 10.06
N ASP A 73 -24.29 7.65 10.78
CA ASP A 73 -25.52 8.21 10.18
C ASP A 73 -25.40 9.73 10.17
N LEU A 74 -24.66 10.27 9.19
CA LEU A 74 -24.52 11.71 9.02
C LEU A 74 -25.71 12.28 8.23
N ALA A 75 -26.22 13.42 8.70
CA ALA A 75 -27.24 14.15 7.95
C ALA A 75 -26.60 14.80 6.70
N ILE A 76 -27.25 14.66 5.56
CA ILE A 76 -26.83 15.37 4.33
C ILE A 76 -27.45 16.79 4.41
N ASP A 77 -26.70 17.74 4.94
CA ASP A 77 -27.15 19.11 5.20
C ASP A 77 -26.02 20.14 5.01
N ASP A 78 -26.23 21.40 5.41
CA ASP A 78 -25.26 22.49 5.31
C ASP A 78 -23.94 22.20 6.08
N GLU A 79 -23.96 21.39 7.15
CA GLU A 79 -22.76 21.03 7.91
C GLU A 79 -21.89 20.06 7.10
N LEU A 80 -22.52 19.02 6.55
CA LEU A 80 -21.83 18.10 5.62
C LEU A 80 -21.34 18.84 4.37
N SER A 81 -22.15 19.78 3.83
CA SER A 81 -21.72 20.62 2.71
C SER A 81 -20.42 21.36 2.99
N ARG A 82 -20.28 21.97 4.17
CA ARG A 82 -19.06 22.68 4.55
C ARG A 82 -17.86 21.76 4.66
N ALA A 83 -18.01 20.65 5.39
CA ALA A 83 -16.94 19.67 5.52
C ALA A 83 -16.49 19.10 4.15
N TRP A 84 -17.45 18.88 3.25
CA TRP A 84 -17.15 18.43 1.89
C TRP A 84 -16.42 19.49 1.07
N PHE A 85 -16.85 20.75 1.19
CA PHE A 85 -16.21 21.88 0.52
C PHE A 85 -14.75 22.02 0.96
N ASP A 86 -14.50 22.03 2.27
CA ASP A 86 -13.17 22.14 2.85
C ASP A 86 -12.29 20.94 2.43
N GLY A 87 -12.78 19.71 2.57
CA GLY A 87 -12.07 18.50 2.16
C GLY A 87 -11.75 18.44 0.67
N PHE A 88 -12.64 18.96 -0.20
CA PHE A 88 -12.33 19.00 -1.62
C PHE A 88 -11.23 20.01 -1.98
N LEU A 89 -11.17 21.14 -1.28
CA LEU A 89 -10.06 22.10 -1.42
C LEU A 89 -8.74 21.51 -0.93
N ASP A 90 -8.75 20.80 0.20
CA ASP A 90 -7.56 20.14 0.74
C ASP A 90 -7.05 19.03 -0.20
N PHE A 91 -7.94 18.29 -0.87
CA PHE A 91 -7.54 17.33 -1.92
C PHE A 91 -6.91 18.01 -3.15
N LEU A 92 -7.38 19.21 -3.53
CA LEU A 92 -6.87 19.93 -4.70
C LEU A 92 -5.54 20.64 -4.43
N ASP A 93 -5.43 21.30 -3.29
CA ASP A 93 -4.29 22.18 -2.95
C ASP A 93 -3.90 22.03 -1.47
N PRO A 94 -3.45 20.82 -1.04
CA PRO A 94 -3.17 20.53 0.37
C PRO A 94 -2.12 21.47 0.97
N GLY A 95 -1.13 21.89 0.19
CA GLY A 95 -0.10 22.86 0.62
C GLY A 95 -0.52 24.32 0.48
N ARG A 96 -1.77 24.63 0.11
CA ARG A 96 -2.35 25.98 -0.07
C ARG A 96 -1.43 26.90 -0.88
N SER A 97 -0.96 26.37 -2.01
CA SER A 97 0.10 26.99 -2.81
C SER A 97 -0.38 27.61 -4.13
N TYR A 98 -1.54 27.20 -4.64
CA TYR A 98 -2.05 27.61 -5.94
C TYR A 98 -3.24 28.57 -5.82
N LEU A 99 -4.26 28.23 -5.03
CA LEU A 99 -5.43 29.05 -4.85
C LEU A 99 -5.14 30.27 -3.98
N LEU A 100 -5.92 31.33 -4.16
CA LEU A 100 -5.86 32.56 -3.36
C LEU A 100 -7.04 32.63 -2.40
N ALA A 101 -6.87 33.33 -1.28
CA ALA A 101 -7.95 33.60 -0.33
C ALA A 101 -9.19 34.23 -0.99
N SER A 102 -9.01 35.00 -2.06
CA SER A 102 -10.12 35.58 -2.84
C SER A 102 -10.90 34.52 -3.65
N ASP A 103 -10.22 33.46 -4.12
CA ASP A 103 -10.87 32.35 -4.82
C ASP A 103 -11.70 31.53 -3.83
N ILE A 104 -11.13 31.27 -2.63
CA ILE A 104 -11.82 30.58 -1.54
C ILE A 104 -13.06 31.34 -1.09
N ALA A 105 -12.97 32.66 -0.86
CA ALA A 105 -14.11 33.48 -0.45
C ALA A 105 -15.24 33.49 -1.50
N GLU A 106 -14.90 33.50 -2.80
CA GLU A 106 -15.88 33.36 -3.90
C GLU A 106 -16.59 32.01 -3.85
N PHE A 107 -15.83 30.91 -3.65
CA PHE A 107 -16.38 29.55 -3.62
C PHE A 107 -17.20 29.29 -2.35
N GLU A 108 -16.79 29.84 -1.19
CA GLU A 108 -17.55 29.77 0.04
C GLU A 108 -18.94 30.40 -0.12
N GLU A 109 -19.03 31.59 -0.72
CA GLU A 109 -20.31 32.28 -0.98
C GLU A 109 -21.21 31.45 -1.90
N LEU A 110 -20.63 30.77 -2.90
CA LEU A 110 -21.38 30.04 -3.91
C LEU A 110 -21.77 28.63 -3.48
N TYR A 111 -20.89 27.92 -2.78
CA TYR A 111 -20.98 26.46 -2.66
C TYR A 111 -20.90 25.90 -1.24
N ALA A 112 -20.29 26.55 -0.25
CA ALA A 112 -20.00 25.94 1.03
C ALA A 112 -21.23 25.36 1.77
N THR A 113 -22.44 25.88 1.51
CA THR A 113 -23.71 25.38 2.08
C THR A 113 -24.69 24.88 1.02
N GLN A 114 -24.21 24.56 -0.18
CA GLN A 114 -25.06 24.18 -1.31
C GLN A 114 -24.70 22.83 -1.91
N LEU A 115 -23.58 22.21 -1.49
CA LEU A 115 -23.13 20.95 -2.08
C LEU A 115 -24.14 19.82 -1.87
N ASP A 116 -24.78 19.76 -0.70
CA ASP A 116 -25.84 18.79 -0.41
C ASP A 116 -27.04 18.95 -1.34
N ASP A 117 -27.52 20.18 -1.53
CA ASP A 117 -28.69 20.50 -2.38
C ASP A 117 -28.43 20.28 -3.89
N LEU A 118 -27.21 20.59 -4.37
CA LEU A 118 -26.79 20.39 -5.74
C LEU A 118 -26.55 18.91 -6.03
N SER A 119 -25.89 18.21 -5.13
CA SER A 119 -25.56 16.80 -5.27
C SER A 119 -26.79 15.90 -5.24
N ARG A 120 -27.82 16.25 -4.48
CA ARG A 120 -29.13 15.56 -4.54
C ARG A 120 -29.81 15.65 -5.92
N LYS A 121 -29.37 16.57 -6.78
CA LYS A 121 -29.82 16.69 -8.17
C LYS A 121 -28.83 16.06 -9.17
N GLY A 122 -27.72 15.48 -8.67
CA GLY A 122 -26.64 14.97 -9.50
C GLY A 122 -25.81 16.08 -10.15
N ASP A 123 -25.81 17.30 -9.60
CA ASP A 123 -25.13 18.45 -10.15
C ASP A 123 -23.67 18.52 -9.66
N LEU A 124 -22.73 18.32 -10.58
CA LEU A 124 -21.29 18.38 -10.37
C LEU A 124 -20.66 19.74 -10.75
N THR A 125 -21.49 20.76 -10.96
CA THR A 125 -21.01 22.12 -11.30
C THR A 125 -20.01 22.67 -10.28
N PRO A 126 -20.16 22.47 -8.96
CA PRO A 126 -19.17 22.92 -7.99
C PRO A 126 -17.79 22.30 -8.24
N ALA A 127 -17.71 20.99 -8.44
CA ALA A 127 -16.46 20.29 -8.73
C ALA A 127 -15.77 20.88 -9.98
N LYS A 128 -16.56 21.12 -11.05
CA LYS A 128 -16.04 21.74 -12.28
C LYS A 128 -15.47 23.14 -12.04
N VAL A 129 -16.25 24.02 -11.42
CA VAL A 129 -15.87 25.44 -11.28
C VAL A 129 -14.66 25.61 -10.38
N ILE A 130 -14.63 24.90 -9.26
CA ILE A 130 -13.50 24.95 -8.33
C ILE A 130 -12.23 24.38 -8.98
N TYR A 131 -12.35 23.21 -9.62
CA TYR A 131 -11.22 22.59 -10.30
C TYR A 131 -10.69 23.42 -11.47
N GLU A 132 -11.55 24.01 -12.32
CA GLU A 132 -11.12 24.86 -13.44
C GLU A 132 -10.35 26.10 -12.95
N ARG A 133 -10.76 26.70 -11.81
CA ARG A 133 -10.01 27.79 -11.18
C ARG A 133 -8.65 27.31 -10.67
N PHE A 134 -8.61 26.20 -9.95
CA PHE A 134 -7.37 25.56 -9.48
C PHE A 134 -6.43 25.30 -10.67
N ARG A 135 -6.93 24.61 -11.71
CA ARG A 135 -6.16 24.32 -12.94
C ARG A 135 -5.59 25.58 -13.58
N GLN A 136 -6.39 26.65 -13.68
CA GLN A 136 -5.92 27.91 -14.22
C GLN A 136 -4.76 28.50 -13.38
N ARG A 137 -4.90 28.50 -12.07
CA ARG A 137 -3.87 28.96 -11.15
C ARG A 137 -2.60 28.12 -11.23
N ALA A 138 -2.75 26.80 -11.21
CA ALA A 138 -1.63 25.86 -11.27
C ALA A 138 -0.85 25.99 -12.59
N LEU A 139 -1.53 26.02 -13.74
CA LEU A 139 -0.89 26.21 -15.04
C LEU A 139 -0.09 27.51 -15.10
N SER A 140 -0.72 28.65 -14.72
CA SER A 140 -0.05 29.95 -14.71
C SER A 140 1.17 29.95 -13.79
N ARG A 141 1.09 29.28 -12.65
CA ARG A 141 2.17 29.20 -11.68
C ARG A 141 3.34 28.35 -12.20
N LEU A 142 3.04 27.18 -12.72
CA LEU A 142 4.06 26.26 -13.26
C LEU A 142 4.79 26.89 -14.46
N GLU A 143 4.06 27.54 -15.37
CA GLU A 143 4.66 28.28 -16.47
C GLU A 143 5.59 29.42 -15.99
N SER A 144 5.18 30.15 -14.94
CA SER A 144 5.98 31.21 -14.35
C SER A 144 7.25 30.66 -13.67
N ASN A 145 7.14 29.50 -13.00
CA ASN A 145 8.28 28.85 -12.34
C ASN A 145 9.31 28.36 -13.36
N ILE A 146 8.85 27.74 -14.45
CA ILE A 146 9.72 27.29 -15.54
C ILE A 146 10.44 28.49 -16.15
N ALA A 147 9.72 29.57 -16.48
CA ALA A 147 10.32 30.76 -17.06
C ALA A 147 11.37 31.41 -16.12
N LEU A 148 11.15 31.35 -14.80
CA LEU A 148 12.11 31.89 -13.82
C LEU A 148 13.37 31.00 -13.70
N LEU A 149 13.23 29.69 -13.82
CA LEU A 149 14.34 28.74 -13.82
C LEU A 149 15.18 28.81 -15.09
N GLU A 150 14.55 29.10 -16.24
CA GLU A 150 15.22 29.29 -17.55
C GLU A 150 15.89 30.66 -17.68
N ASP A 151 15.56 31.62 -16.81
CA ASP A 151 16.20 32.95 -16.82
C ASP A 151 17.60 32.88 -16.17
N GLU A 152 18.63 32.76 -17.01
CA GLU A 152 20.04 32.72 -16.59
C GLU A 152 20.49 33.98 -15.85
N ASP A 153 19.84 35.14 -16.07
CA ASP A 153 20.15 36.39 -15.39
C ASP A 153 19.51 36.47 -13.98
N PHE A 154 18.55 35.62 -13.67
CA PHE A 154 17.91 35.58 -12.34
C PHE A 154 18.79 34.83 -11.33
N ASN A 155 19.11 35.52 -10.23
CA ASN A 155 19.94 34.95 -9.16
C ASN A 155 19.08 34.64 -7.92
N PHE A 156 19.02 33.36 -7.53
CA PHE A 156 18.40 32.95 -6.29
C PHE A 156 19.26 33.37 -5.07
N ASN A 157 18.60 33.77 -4.00
CA ASN A 157 19.29 34.27 -2.80
C ASN A 157 19.40 33.17 -1.72
N TYR A 158 20.53 32.50 -1.67
CA TYR A 158 20.83 31.46 -0.69
C TYR A 158 21.41 31.99 0.65
N SER A 159 21.50 33.31 0.83
CA SER A 159 21.99 33.95 2.08
C SER A 159 20.85 34.61 2.84
N SER A 160 19.63 34.18 2.65
CA SER A 160 18.43 34.73 3.29
C SER A 160 18.25 34.11 4.68
N ASP A 161 17.91 34.96 5.67
CA ASP A 161 17.50 34.48 7.01
C ASP A 161 16.04 33.97 7.06
N GLN A 162 15.45 33.69 5.91
CA GLN A 162 14.07 33.16 5.81
C GLN A 162 14.07 31.66 5.99
N SER A 163 12.96 31.15 6.50
CA SER A 163 12.64 29.72 6.55
C SER A 163 11.28 29.45 5.90
N LEU A 164 11.05 28.21 5.55
CA LEU A 164 9.75 27.70 5.12
C LEU A 164 9.27 26.65 6.13
N PRO A 165 7.97 26.65 6.47
CA PRO A 165 7.41 25.54 7.21
C PRO A 165 7.47 24.26 6.38
N ILE A 166 7.79 23.14 7.02
CA ILE A 166 7.85 21.83 6.38
C ILE A 166 6.44 21.39 6.00
N ASP A 167 5.50 21.55 6.91
CA ASP A 167 4.09 21.31 6.69
C ASP A 167 3.32 22.64 6.55
N ARG A 168 2.41 22.71 5.60
CA ARG A 168 1.64 23.91 5.28
C ARG A 168 0.13 23.70 5.24
N ASP A 169 -0.38 22.56 5.60
CA ASP A 169 -1.81 22.24 5.56
C ASP A 169 -2.65 23.13 6.51
N GLU A 170 -2.07 23.58 7.62
CA GLU A 170 -2.70 24.49 8.58
C GLU A 170 -2.50 25.99 8.26
N TYR A 171 -1.76 26.35 7.19
CA TYR A 171 -1.49 27.76 6.87
C TYR A 171 -2.65 28.41 6.10
N ASP A 172 -2.78 29.72 6.24
CA ASP A 172 -3.77 30.49 5.48
C ASP A 172 -3.44 30.53 3.98
N TRP A 173 -4.47 30.64 3.16
CA TRP A 173 -4.34 30.87 1.73
C TRP A 173 -3.71 32.25 1.44
N ALA A 174 -2.85 32.34 0.43
CA ALA A 174 -2.22 33.60 0.04
C ALA A 174 -3.27 34.68 -0.27
N MET A 175 -3.13 35.85 0.37
CA MET A 175 -4.08 36.96 0.21
C MET A 175 -3.98 37.67 -1.13
N SER A 176 -2.88 37.49 -1.86
CA SER A 176 -2.61 38.14 -3.14
C SER A 176 -1.64 37.32 -4.01
N GLU A 177 -1.63 37.59 -5.31
CA GLU A 177 -0.64 37.00 -6.22
C GLU A 177 0.80 37.33 -5.80
N ALA A 178 1.07 38.52 -5.29
CA ALA A 178 2.40 38.90 -4.83
C ALA A 178 2.86 38.07 -3.60
N GLU A 179 1.94 37.67 -2.74
CA GLU A 179 2.23 36.77 -1.62
C GLU A 179 2.46 35.35 -2.11
N ALA A 180 1.64 34.88 -3.03
CA ALA A 180 1.85 33.58 -3.70
C ALA A 180 3.17 33.53 -4.47
N ASP A 181 3.53 34.60 -5.20
CA ASP A 181 4.81 34.72 -5.91
C ASP A 181 6.00 34.61 -4.94
N LYS A 182 5.90 35.27 -3.78
CA LYS A 182 6.94 35.17 -2.77
C LYS A 182 7.08 33.76 -2.22
N LEU A 183 5.96 33.08 -1.92
CA LEU A 183 5.95 31.70 -1.45
C LEU A 183 6.62 30.77 -2.47
N TRP A 184 6.24 30.87 -3.74
CA TRP A 184 6.80 30.03 -4.79
C TRP A 184 8.28 30.30 -5.04
N LEU A 185 8.72 31.57 -4.95
CA LEU A 185 10.15 31.89 -5.02
C LEU A 185 10.92 31.23 -3.87
N GLN A 186 10.35 31.18 -2.66
CA GLN A 186 10.96 30.48 -1.52
C GLN A 186 11.03 28.97 -1.75
N GLN A 187 9.97 28.35 -2.30
CA GLN A 187 9.94 26.92 -2.63
C GLN A 187 10.94 26.56 -3.74
N LEU A 188 11.07 27.40 -4.77
CA LEU A 188 12.08 27.22 -5.82
C LEU A 188 13.51 27.34 -5.26
N THR A 189 13.72 28.36 -4.40
CA THR A 189 15.01 28.57 -3.73
C THR A 189 15.39 27.35 -2.89
N LEU A 190 14.43 26.79 -2.13
CA LEU A 190 14.64 25.57 -1.33
C LEU A 190 14.97 24.37 -2.23
N SER A 191 14.22 24.18 -3.33
CA SER A 191 14.43 23.07 -4.24
C SER A 191 15.82 23.12 -4.90
N LEU A 192 16.25 24.31 -5.36
CA LEU A 192 17.60 24.51 -5.91
C LEU A 192 18.68 24.34 -4.85
N LEU A 193 18.45 24.85 -3.62
CA LEU A 193 19.39 24.70 -2.52
C LEU A 193 19.58 23.22 -2.15
N ASN A 194 18.52 22.44 -2.11
CA ASN A 194 18.62 21.00 -1.86
C ASN A 194 19.46 20.29 -2.92
N LEU A 195 19.27 20.60 -4.21
CA LEU A 195 20.09 20.04 -5.28
C LEU A 195 21.55 20.53 -5.23
N LYS A 196 21.77 21.80 -4.91
CA LYS A 196 23.13 22.35 -4.74
C LYS A 196 23.88 21.67 -3.59
N LEU A 197 23.20 21.32 -2.51
CA LEU A 197 23.80 20.59 -1.39
C LEU A 197 24.20 19.15 -1.74
N THR A 198 23.69 18.57 -2.82
CA THR A 198 24.17 17.29 -3.38
C THR A 198 25.32 17.46 -4.35
N ALA A 199 26.05 18.59 -4.31
CA ALA A 199 27.18 18.93 -5.17
C ALA A 199 26.87 18.99 -6.68
N LYS A 200 25.60 19.07 -7.09
CA LYS A 200 25.21 19.29 -8.49
C LYS A 200 25.49 20.74 -8.92
N PRO A 201 26.00 20.97 -10.13
CA PRO A 201 26.11 22.30 -10.70
C PRO A 201 24.76 23.02 -10.77
N GLU A 202 24.73 24.36 -10.64
CA GLU A 202 23.47 25.10 -10.61
C GLU A 202 22.70 25.04 -11.93
N ASP A 203 23.37 24.97 -13.08
CA ASP A 203 22.80 24.80 -14.40
C ASP A 203 22.09 23.44 -14.53
N GLU A 204 22.73 22.34 -14.14
CA GLU A 204 22.12 21.01 -14.13
C GLU A 204 20.93 20.94 -13.15
N SER A 205 21.04 21.60 -12.00
CA SER A 205 19.94 21.68 -11.01
C SER A 205 18.73 22.42 -11.55
N ARG A 206 18.95 23.53 -12.29
CA ARG A 206 17.88 24.27 -12.96
C ARG A 206 17.22 23.43 -14.04
N ASP A 207 18.00 22.76 -14.88
CA ASP A 207 17.49 21.87 -15.93
C ASP A 207 16.67 20.72 -15.34
N GLN A 208 17.11 20.14 -14.25
CA GLN A 208 16.37 19.09 -13.54
C GLN A 208 15.01 19.61 -13.03
N LEU A 209 14.98 20.81 -12.43
CA LEU A 209 13.72 21.39 -11.97
C LEU A 209 12.81 21.81 -13.12
N VAL A 210 13.35 22.31 -14.23
CA VAL A 210 12.59 22.61 -15.44
C VAL A 210 11.89 21.34 -15.94
N ARG A 211 12.61 20.21 -16.07
CA ARG A 211 12.00 18.92 -16.43
C ARG A 211 10.89 18.52 -15.46
N ARG A 212 11.17 18.57 -14.14
CA ARG A 212 10.17 18.24 -13.09
C ARG A 212 8.91 19.09 -13.18
N TYR A 213 9.04 20.42 -13.31
CA TYR A 213 7.88 21.32 -13.44
C TYR A 213 7.19 21.20 -14.79
N SER A 214 7.92 20.86 -15.87
CA SER A 214 7.32 20.59 -17.18
C SER A 214 6.46 19.32 -17.16
N THR A 215 6.89 18.29 -16.45
CA THR A 215 6.08 17.08 -16.21
C THR A 215 4.83 17.40 -15.41
N GLN A 216 4.94 18.20 -14.31
CA GLN A 216 3.77 18.63 -13.54
C GLN A 216 2.81 19.46 -14.39
N LEU A 217 3.31 20.37 -15.22
CA LEU A 217 2.53 21.16 -16.15
C LEU A 217 1.76 20.29 -17.15
N SER A 218 2.43 19.27 -17.70
CA SER A 218 1.80 18.28 -18.58
C SER A 218 0.71 17.50 -17.86
N ASN A 219 0.95 17.06 -16.65
CA ASN A 219 -0.03 16.33 -15.83
C ASN A 219 -1.29 17.18 -15.57
N VAL A 220 -1.11 18.45 -15.16
CA VAL A 220 -2.25 19.36 -14.92
C VAL A 220 -3.03 19.64 -16.22
N ARG A 221 -2.35 19.73 -17.38
CA ARG A 221 -2.99 19.91 -18.69
C ARG A 221 -3.80 18.70 -19.13
N SER A 222 -3.27 17.50 -18.92
CA SER A 222 -3.86 16.22 -19.37
C SER A 222 -4.88 15.63 -18.39
N GLN A 223 -5.17 16.33 -17.27
CA GLN A 223 -6.15 15.86 -16.28
C GLN A 223 -7.53 15.69 -16.90
N LYS A 224 -8.10 14.50 -16.77
CA LYS A 224 -9.39 14.11 -17.35
C LYS A 224 -10.56 14.40 -16.41
N THR A 225 -11.75 14.58 -16.96
CA THR A 225 -13.01 14.78 -16.21
C THR A 225 -13.22 13.72 -15.13
N ARG A 226 -12.89 12.44 -15.41
CA ARG A 226 -13.02 11.34 -14.45
C ARG A 226 -12.21 11.60 -13.18
N GLN A 227 -10.94 12.00 -13.29
CA GLN A 227 -10.07 12.23 -12.16
C GLN A 227 -10.58 13.36 -11.25
N VAL A 228 -11.27 14.36 -11.83
CA VAL A 228 -11.92 15.42 -11.03
C VAL A 228 -13.14 14.88 -10.28
N ALA A 229 -13.90 13.98 -10.92
CA ALA A 229 -15.02 13.29 -10.25
C ALA A 229 -14.51 12.40 -9.10
N ASP A 230 -13.39 11.69 -9.30
CA ASP A 230 -12.77 10.83 -8.31
C ASP A 230 -12.36 11.64 -7.07
N LEU A 231 -11.68 12.77 -7.23
CA LEU A 231 -11.31 13.67 -6.14
C LEU A 231 -12.55 14.19 -5.38
N TYR A 232 -13.60 14.59 -6.11
CA TYR A 232 -14.79 15.13 -5.50
C TYR A 232 -15.60 14.09 -4.72
N LEU A 233 -15.67 12.85 -5.21
CA LEU A 233 -16.32 11.73 -4.52
C LEU A 233 -15.52 11.24 -3.33
N ASN A 234 -14.19 11.22 -3.43
CA ASN A 234 -13.32 10.86 -2.30
C ASN A 234 -13.37 11.91 -1.19
N ALA A 235 -13.41 13.20 -1.53
CA ALA A 235 -13.64 14.26 -0.55
C ALA A 235 -14.97 14.06 0.22
N LEU A 236 -16.03 13.58 -0.45
CA LEU A 236 -17.29 13.23 0.22
C LEU A 236 -17.15 12.00 1.13
N GLY A 237 -16.50 10.93 0.65
CA GLY A 237 -16.30 9.69 1.41
C GLY A 237 -15.53 9.94 2.70
N HIS A 238 -14.47 10.72 2.60
CA HIS A 238 -13.58 11.04 3.73
C HIS A 238 -14.22 11.92 4.82
N ILE A 239 -15.38 12.54 4.59
CA ILE A 239 -16.11 13.20 5.69
C ILE A 239 -16.64 12.18 6.70
N TYR A 240 -17.04 11.01 6.24
CA TYR A 240 -17.61 9.97 7.07
C TYR A 240 -16.57 9.24 7.91
N ASP A 241 -15.46 8.87 7.31
CA ASP A 241 -14.28 8.27 7.95
C ASP A 241 -13.11 8.17 6.95
N PRO A 242 -11.85 8.00 7.41
CA PRO A 242 -10.68 8.00 6.53
C PRO A 242 -10.54 6.76 5.64
N HIS A 243 -11.47 5.82 5.67
CA HIS A 243 -11.41 4.54 4.96
C HIS A 243 -12.56 4.32 3.97
N THR A 244 -13.47 5.29 3.88
CA THR A 244 -14.56 5.28 2.91
C THR A 244 -14.08 5.98 1.64
N ASP A 245 -13.78 5.17 0.60
CA ASP A 245 -13.19 5.62 -0.65
C ASP A 245 -14.07 5.29 -1.85
N TYR A 246 -14.14 6.21 -2.78
CA TYR A 246 -14.59 5.91 -4.14
C TYR A 246 -13.43 5.33 -4.94
N PHE A 247 -13.63 4.15 -5.48
CA PHE A 247 -12.71 3.51 -6.42
C PHE A 247 -13.22 3.69 -7.85
N SER A 248 -12.44 4.34 -8.69
CA SER A 248 -12.67 4.33 -10.13
C SER A 248 -12.65 2.88 -10.66
N PRO A 249 -13.10 2.60 -11.89
CA PRO A 249 -12.98 1.26 -12.47
C PRO A 249 -11.55 0.71 -12.41
N ARG A 250 -10.54 1.56 -12.60
CA ARG A 250 -9.12 1.21 -12.52
C ARG A 250 -8.68 0.89 -11.09
N ASP A 251 -9.05 1.75 -10.12
CA ASP A 251 -8.70 1.53 -8.72
C ASP A 251 -9.38 0.27 -8.19
N SER A 252 -10.60 -0.01 -8.66
CA SER A 252 -11.32 -1.25 -8.36
C SER A 252 -10.56 -2.49 -8.85
N GLU A 253 -10.04 -2.46 -10.09
CA GLU A 253 -9.21 -3.54 -10.65
C GLU A 253 -7.91 -3.68 -9.88
N SER A 254 -7.22 -2.58 -9.58
CA SER A 254 -5.96 -2.58 -8.82
C SER A 254 -6.17 -3.13 -7.41
N PHE A 255 -7.27 -2.77 -6.74
CA PHE A 255 -7.65 -3.33 -5.45
C PHE A 255 -7.90 -4.85 -5.53
N GLU A 256 -8.59 -5.30 -6.57
CA GLU A 256 -8.87 -6.73 -6.79
C GLU A 256 -7.58 -7.52 -7.05
N ILE A 257 -6.63 -6.98 -7.82
CA ILE A 257 -5.31 -7.55 -8.06
C ILE A 257 -4.54 -7.69 -6.74
N THR A 258 -4.49 -6.64 -5.93
CA THR A 258 -3.81 -6.65 -4.63
C THR A 258 -4.42 -7.69 -3.69
N MET A 259 -5.76 -7.78 -3.65
CA MET A 259 -6.45 -8.73 -2.80
C MET A 259 -6.33 -10.18 -3.27
N SER A 260 -6.22 -10.42 -4.57
CA SER A 260 -6.15 -11.77 -5.15
C SER A 260 -4.72 -12.27 -5.41
N LEU A 261 -3.72 -11.39 -5.36
CA LEU A 261 -2.34 -11.61 -5.84
C LEU A 261 -2.32 -12.21 -7.25
N SER A 262 -3.19 -11.73 -8.11
CA SER A 262 -3.39 -12.27 -9.45
C SER A 262 -3.89 -11.19 -10.39
N LEU A 263 -3.34 -11.14 -11.60
CA LEU A 263 -3.80 -10.26 -12.66
C LEU A 263 -3.88 -10.99 -14.00
N GLU A 264 -4.69 -10.49 -14.93
CA GLU A 264 -4.71 -10.98 -16.32
C GLU A 264 -3.95 -9.97 -17.20
N GLY A 265 -2.87 -10.43 -17.83
CA GLY A 265 -2.00 -9.58 -18.63
C GLY A 265 -0.75 -10.27 -19.13
N ILE A 266 0.31 -9.50 -19.28
CA ILE A 266 1.60 -9.99 -19.78
C ILE A 266 2.60 -10.39 -18.69
N GLY A 267 2.45 -9.87 -17.46
CA GLY A 267 3.41 -10.08 -16.37
C GLY A 267 4.71 -9.32 -16.60
N ALA A 268 4.63 -7.99 -16.62
CA ALA A 268 5.76 -7.08 -16.66
C ALA A 268 5.52 -5.92 -15.68
N VAL A 269 6.57 -5.49 -15.01
CA VAL A 269 6.61 -4.26 -14.21
C VAL A 269 7.02 -3.12 -15.13
N LEU A 270 6.26 -2.04 -15.14
CA LEU A 270 6.43 -0.93 -16.05
C LEU A 270 6.60 0.38 -15.28
N GLN A 271 7.44 1.26 -15.79
CA GLN A 271 7.70 2.59 -15.25
C GLN A 271 7.71 3.62 -16.40
N LEU A 272 7.33 4.84 -16.11
CA LEU A 272 7.49 5.94 -17.04
C LEU A 272 8.92 6.49 -16.91
N GLU A 273 9.68 6.48 -18.03
CA GLU A 273 10.99 7.10 -18.13
C GLU A 273 10.92 8.13 -19.25
N ASP A 274 11.00 9.41 -18.90
CA ASP A 274 10.75 10.55 -19.77
C ASP A 274 9.41 10.44 -20.54
N GLU A 275 9.44 10.19 -21.85
CA GLU A 275 8.25 10.02 -22.69
C GLU A 275 7.92 8.55 -23.01
N PHE A 276 8.74 7.59 -22.50
CA PHE A 276 8.64 6.18 -22.83
C PHE A 276 8.12 5.37 -21.63
N THR A 277 7.35 4.32 -21.95
CA THR A 277 7.03 3.27 -20.96
C THR A 277 8.13 2.22 -20.98
N LYS A 278 8.98 2.21 -19.96
CA LYS A 278 10.10 1.27 -19.79
C LYS A 278 9.65 0.01 -19.07
N VAL A 279 10.14 -1.13 -19.48
CA VAL A 279 10.02 -2.41 -18.77
C VAL A 279 11.08 -2.45 -17.67
N VAL A 280 10.68 -2.44 -16.41
CA VAL A 280 11.62 -2.57 -15.28
C VAL A 280 12.03 -4.04 -15.12
N SER A 281 11.05 -4.94 -15.11
CA SER A 281 11.30 -6.38 -14.99
C SER A 281 10.14 -7.18 -15.56
N VAL A 282 10.34 -8.47 -15.76
CA VAL A 282 9.30 -9.43 -16.15
C VAL A 282 9.00 -10.37 -14.97
N VAL A 283 7.71 -10.56 -14.68
CA VAL A 283 7.28 -11.37 -13.54
C VAL A 283 7.64 -12.85 -13.78
N PRO A 284 8.29 -13.53 -12.83
CA PRO A 284 8.63 -14.94 -12.94
C PRO A 284 7.39 -15.81 -13.23
N GLY A 285 7.51 -16.70 -14.20
CA GLY A 285 6.39 -17.57 -14.64
C GLY A 285 5.30 -16.84 -15.44
N GLY A 286 5.39 -15.54 -15.63
CA GLY A 286 4.44 -14.74 -16.42
C GLY A 286 4.57 -14.92 -17.94
N PRO A 287 3.54 -14.53 -18.72
CA PRO A 287 3.53 -14.67 -20.18
C PRO A 287 4.71 -14.03 -20.89
N ALA A 288 5.15 -12.85 -20.44
CA ALA A 288 6.31 -12.15 -21.01
C ALA A 288 7.60 -12.95 -20.81
N GLN A 289 7.84 -13.46 -19.60
CA GLN A 289 9.01 -14.29 -19.31
C GLN A 289 9.00 -15.60 -20.11
N ILE A 290 7.85 -16.28 -20.15
CA ILE A 290 7.70 -17.55 -20.90
C ILE A 290 7.93 -17.32 -22.39
N GLN A 291 7.45 -16.21 -22.95
CA GLN A 291 7.65 -15.86 -24.35
C GLN A 291 9.11 -15.47 -24.63
N GLY A 292 9.79 -14.75 -23.72
CA GLY A 292 11.25 -14.57 -23.67
C GLY A 292 11.85 -13.49 -24.58
N GLU A 293 11.04 -12.72 -25.32
CA GLU A 293 11.53 -11.63 -26.20
C GLU A 293 11.44 -10.25 -25.55
N LEU A 294 10.56 -10.07 -24.56
CA LEU A 294 10.47 -8.82 -23.77
C LEU A 294 11.45 -8.91 -22.61
N GLN A 295 12.28 -7.89 -22.44
CA GLN A 295 13.33 -7.86 -21.43
C GLN A 295 13.28 -6.57 -20.60
N ALA A 296 14.00 -6.57 -19.47
CA ALA A 296 14.22 -5.37 -18.69
C ALA A 296 14.91 -4.29 -19.54
N ALA A 297 14.59 -3.04 -19.26
CA ALA A 297 15.04 -1.85 -19.98
C ALA A 297 14.51 -1.70 -21.43
N ASP A 298 13.70 -2.61 -21.96
CA ASP A 298 12.98 -2.39 -23.23
C ASP A 298 11.97 -1.23 -23.09
N ARG A 299 11.86 -0.36 -24.11
CA ARG A 299 10.93 0.77 -24.12
C ARG A 299 9.77 0.51 -25.07
N ILE A 300 8.55 0.57 -24.57
CA ILE A 300 7.32 0.33 -25.34
C ILE A 300 6.93 1.62 -26.04
N VAL A 301 6.83 1.60 -27.37
CA VAL A 301 6.47 2.76 -28.19
C VAL A 301 5.11 2.64 -28.87
N ALA A 302 4.61 1.43 -29.12
CA ALA A 302 3.28 1.25 -29.67
C ALA A 302 2.67 -0.10 -29.28
N ILE A 303 1.34 -0.15 -29.21
CA ILE A 303 0.55 -1.31 -28.80
C ILE A 303 -0.44 -1.68 -29.89
N GLY A 304 -0.51 -2.96 -30.23
CA GLY A 304 -1.47 -3.54 -31.17
C GLY A 304 -2.32 -4.62 -30.49
N GLU A 305 -3.63 -4.43 -30.41
CA GLU A 305 -4.55 -5.43 -29.91
C GLU A 305 -4.77 -6.55 -30.94
N GLY A 306 -4.86 -7.79 -30.47
CA GLY A 306 -5.09 -8.94 -31.34
C GLY A 306 -3.99 -9.15 -32.40
N GLU A 307 -4.28 -9.99 -33.38
CA GLU A 307 -3.31 -10.31 -34.46
C GLU A 307 -3.22 -9.24 -35.54
N ASP A 308 -4.32 -8.54 -35.83
CA ASP A 308 -4.49 -7.74 -37.05
C ASP A 308 -4.76 -6.25 -36.81
N CYS A 309 -5.04 -5.81 -35.56
CA CYS A 309 -5.34 -4.39 -35.29
C CYS A 309 -4.11 -3.50 -35.52
N ALA A 310 -4.34 -2.26 -35.94
CA ALA A 310 -3.29 -1.29 -36.13
C ALA A 310 -2.56 -1.01 -34.80
N PHE A 311 -1.27 -0.69 -34.88
CA PHE A 311 -0.54 -0.19 -33.73
C PHE A 311 -1.00 1.22 -33.36
N VAL A 312 -1.16 1.46 -32.09
CA VAL A 312 -1.40 2.76 -31.47
C VAL A 312 -0.10 3.22 -30.86
N ASP A 313 0.38 4.38 -31.25
CA ASP A 313 1.53 5.04 -30.64
C ASP A 313 1.18 5.44 -29.20
N VAL A 314 2.04 5.10 -28.25
CA VAL A 314 1.86 5.36 -26.81
C VAL A 314 2.98 6.22 -26.21
N VAL A 315 3.87 6.76 -27.02
CA VAL A 315 4.94 7.68 -26.58
C VAL A 315 4.29 8.94 -25.99
N GLY A 316 4.72 9.36 -24.82
CA GLY A 316 4.19 10.50 -24.10
C GLY A 316 2.81 10.28 -23.43
N TRP A 317 2.29 9.05 -23.44
CA TRP A 317 1.07 8.71 -22.70
C TRP A 317 1.35 8.61 -21.21
N GLN A 318 0.31 8.81 -20.40
CA GLN A 318 0.36 8.46 -18.97
C GLN A 318 0.55 6.95 -18.84
N LEU A 319 1.41 6.53 -17.91
CA LEU A 319 1.70 5.10 -17.66
C LEU A 319 0.43 4.26 -17.50
N ASP A 320 -0.51 4.79 -16.76
CA ASP A 320 -1.80 4.15 -16.49
C ASP A 320 -2.59 3.83 -17.75
N ASP A 321 -2.63 4.76 -18.73
CA ASP A 321 -3.33 4.55 -19.99
C ASP A 321 -2.66 3.47 -20.86
N VAL A 322 -1.32 3.36 -20.74
CA VAL A 322 -0.53 2.31 -21.40
C VAL A 322 -0.79 0.96 -20.74
N VAL A 323 -0.79 0.91 -19.39
CA VAL A 323 -1.07 -0.32 -18.61
C VAL A 323 -2.47 -0.85 -18.90
N ASP A 324 -3.50 0.02 -18.97
CA ASP A 324 -4.87 -0.39 -19.29
C ASP A 324 -4.97 -1.08 -20.66
N ARG A 325 -4.14 -0.68 -21.62
CA ARG A 325 -4.08 -1.35 -22.93
C ARG A 325 -3.26 -2.63 -22.92
N ILE A 326 -2.24 -2.70 -22.06
CA ILE A 326 -1.40 -3.90 -21.96
C ILE A 326 -2.14 -5.02 -21.23
N ARG A 327 -2.89 -4.71 -20.18
CA ARG A 327 -3.79 -5.65 -19.50
C ARG A 327 -4.91 -6.12 -20.45
N GLY A 328 -5.55 -7.21 -20.11
CA GLY A 328 -6.70 -7.71 -20.84
C GLY A 328 -6.92 -9.21 -20.62
N PRO A 329 -8.04 -9.75 -21.12
CA PRO A 329 -8.50 -11.09 -20.79
C PRO A 329 -7.47 -12.18 -21.15
N LYS A 330 -7.39 -13.20 -20.29
CA LYS A 330 -6.64 -14.43 -20.58
C LYS A 330 -6.92 -14.94 -21.99
N ASP A 331 -5.92 -15.52 -22.63
CA ASP A 331 -5.91 -16.05 -24.00
C ASP A 331 -6.05 -15.00 -25.12
N SER A 332 -6.18 -13.71 -24.78
CA SER A 332 -6.13 -12.62 -25.75
C SER A 332 -4.67 -12.32 -26.18
N VAL A 333 -4.50 -11.79 -27.40
CA VAL A 333 -3.19 -11.48 -27.96
C VAL A 333 -2.92 -10.00 -27.88
N ILE A 334 -1.71 -9.63 -27.47
CA ILE A 334 -1.18 -8.28 -27.58
C ILE A 334 0.13 -8.29 -28.36
N ARG A 335 0.39 -7.25 -29.12
CA ARG A 335 1.65 -6.99 -29.81
C ARG A 335 2.22 -5.68 -29.33
N LEU A 336 3.44 -5.72 -28.81
CA LEU A 336 4.17 -4.54 -28.35
C LEU A 336 5.23 -4.19 -29.39
N GLN A 337 5.28 -2.94 -29.81
CA GLN A 337 6.41 -2.43 -30.57
C GLN A 337 7.36 -1.77 -29.58
N ILE A 338 8.59 -2.26 -29.51
CA ILE A 338 9.59 -1.84 -28.53
C ILE A 338 10.84 -1.30 -29.18
N ILE A 339 11.55 -0.43 -28.48
CA ILE A 339 12.96 -0.14 -28.65
C ILE A 339 13.72 -1.07 -27.69
N PRO A 340 14.58 -1.98 -28.19
CA PRO A 340 15.35 -2.85 -27.32
C PRO A 340 16.32 -2.08 -26.42
N ALA A 341 16.62 -2.62 -25.25
CA ALA A 341 17.52 -2.02 -24.25
C ALA A 341 18.94 -1.73 -24.76
N ASP A 342 19.44 -2.55 -25.70
CA ASP A 342 20.79 -2.45 -26.30
C ASP A 342 20.86 -1.45 -27.44
N VAL A 343 19.79 -0.71 -27.74
CA VAL A 343 19.69 0.20 -28.89
C VAL A 343 19.47 1.63 -28.39
N ASP A 344 20.23 2.59 -28.98
CA ASP A 344 20.10 4.02 -28.69
C ASP A 344 18.67 4.53 -28.95
N GLU A 345 18.17 5.43 -28.13
CA GLU A 345 16.81 6.02 -28.21
C GLU A 345 16.53 6.69 -29.56
N LEU A 346 17.54 7.29 -30.16
CA LEU A 346 17.47 7.93 -31.47
C LEU A 346 17.47 6.93 -32.64
N SER A 347 17.61 5.63 -32.37
CA SER A 347 17.60 4.60 -33.40
C SER A 347 16.17 4.43 -33.96
N GLU A 348 16.12 4.16 -35.28
CA GLU A 348 14.86 3.74 -35.94
C GLU A 348 14.56 2.24 -35.76
N GLU A 349 15.41 1.49 -35.04
CA GLU A 349 15.20 0.06 -34.82
C GLU A 349 14.04 -0.18 -33.90
N ARG A 350 13.10 -1.00 -34.36
CA ARG A 350 11.90 -1.39 -33.60
C ARG A 350 11.72 -2.90 -33.71
N ARG A 351 11.37 -3.52 -32.60
CA ARG A 351 11.03 -4.93 -32.56
C ARG A 351 9.54 -5.08 -32.21
N VAL A 352 8.87 -6.06 -32.81
CA VAL A 352 7.50 -6.39 -32.45
C VAL A 352 7.52 -7.68 -31.62
N VAL A 353 7.08 -7.58 -30.39
CA VAL A 353 6.95 -8.69 -29.45
C VAL A 353 5.47 -9.08 -29.39
N ARG A 354 5.15 -10.36 -29.64
CA ARG A 354 3.81 -10.89 -29.57
C ARG A 354 3.65 -11.72 -28.31
N ILE A 355 2.72 -11.35 -27.45
CA ILE A 355 2.46 -12.05 -26.18
C ILE A 355 0.99 -12.48 -26.15
N VAL A 356 0.72 -13.68 -25.67
CA VAL A 356 -0.62 -14.15 -25.32
C VAL A 356 -0.82 -13.90 -23.84
N ARG A 357 -1.79 -13.08 -23.49
CA ARG A 357 -2.08 -12.75 -22.09
C ARG A 357 -2.55 -14.00 -21.33
N ASP A 358 -2.13 -14.13 -20.11
CA ASP A 358 -2.57 -15.20 -19.20
C ASP A 358 -2.72 -14.62 -17.79
N ARG A 359 -3.13 -15.46 -16.88
CA ARG A 359 -3.16 -15.15 -15.46
C ARG A 359 -1.73 -15.15 -14.91
N VAL A 360 -1.32 -14.03 -14.36
CA VAL A 360 -0.02 -13.82 -13.70
C VAL A 360 -0.23 -13.89 -12.19
N LYS A 361 0.57 -14.70 -11.51
CA LYS A 361 0.55 -14.78 -10.03
C LYS A 361 1.69 -13.94 -9.47
N LEU A 362 1.37 -13.10 -8.51
CA LEU A 362 2.34 -12.25 -7.81
C LEU A 362 2.90 -13.03 -6.60
N GLU A 363 3.85 -13.92 -6.86
CA GLU A 363 4.40 -14.83 -5.84
C GLU A 363 5.25 -14.09 -4.80
N ASP A 364 5.91 -13.02 -5.19
CA ASP A 364 6.75 -12.23 -4.29
C ASP A 364 5.99 -11.57 -3.14
N ASN A 365 4.68 -11.31 -3.34
CA ASN A 365 3.80 -10.72 -2.36
C ASN A 365 3.00 -11.77 -1.54
N ALA A 366 3.28 -13.07 -1.73
CA ALA A 366 2.65 -14.13 -0.95
C ALA A 366 3.41 -14.39 0.35
N ALA A 367 2.76 -15.10 1.29
CA ALA A 367 3.39 -15.52 2.52
C ALA A 367 4.63 -16.38 2.24
N LYS A 368 5.73 -16.08 2.94
CA LYS A 368 7.03 -16.77 2.82
C LYS A 368 7.41 -17.42 4.15
N GLY A 369 8.14 -18.52 4.08
CA GLY A 369 8.66 -19.22 5.25
C GLY A 369 10.17 -19.29 5.20
N GLU A 370 10.82 -18.97 6.32
CA GLU A 370 12.26 -19.15 6.51
C GLU A 370 12.55 -19.75 7.87
N ILE A 371 13.73 -20.28 8.06
CA ILE A 371 14.18 -20.84 9.35
C ILE A 371 15.40 -20.05 9.79
N ILE A 372 15.31 -19.44 10.97
CA ILE A 372 16.42 -18.72 11.58
C ILE A 372 16.99 -19.50 12.76
N GLU A 373 18.30 -19.40 12.95
CA GLU A 373 19.01 -20.03 14.05
C GLU A 373 19.37 -19.00 15.11
N ILE A 374 18.93 -19.24 16.35
CA ILE A 374 19.19 -18.34 17.48
C ILE A 374 20.04 -19.08 18.51
N GLU A 375 21.25 -18.58 18.74
CA GLU A 375 22.07 -19.02 19.84
C GLU A 375 21.76 -18.21 21.10
N ASN A 376 21.21 -18.87 22.14
CA ASN A 376 20.86 -18.23 23.40
C ASN A 376 20.94 -19.23 24.56
N HIS A 377 21.32 -18.77 25.75
CA HIS A 377 21.51 -19.61 26.95
C HIS A 377 22.42 -20.83 26.76
N GLY A 378 23.32 -20.79 25.77
CA GLY A 378 24.21 -21.92 25.43
C GLY A 378 23.52 -23.04 24.67
N ASN A 379 22.32 -22.82 24.15
CA ASN A 379 21.57 -23.69 23.25
C ASN A 379 21.42 -23.01 21.90
N GLN A 380 21.22 -23.80 20.82
CA GLN A 380 20.85 -23.35 19.51
C GLN A 380 19.37 -23.69 19.33
N TYR A 381 18.57 -22.68 18.97
CA TYR A 381 17.15 -22.81 18.69
C TYR A 381 16.89 -22.57 17.21
N SER A 382 16.13 -23.48 16.58
CA SER A 382 15.70 -23.37 15.19
C SER A 382 14.27 -22.85 15.16
N LEU A 383 14.07 -21.61 14.71
CA LEU A 383 12.77 -20.94 14.72
C LEU A 383 12.25 -20.74 13.29
N GLY A 384 11.02 -21.22 13.02
CA GLY A 384 10.36 -20.98 11.75
C GLY A 384 9.70 -19.60 11.74
N VAL A 385 10.06 -18.75 10.79
CA VAL A 385 9.46 -17.43 10.57
C VAL A 385 8.50 -17.51 9.39
N ILE A 386 7.27 -17.06 9.58
CA ILE A 386 6.26 -16.90 8.52
C ILE A 386 6.03 -15.41 8.32
N ASP A 387 6.62 -14.87 7.26
CA ASP A 387 6.36 -13.52 6.81
C ASP A 387 5.05 -13.47 6.05
N ILE A 388 4.13 -12.64 6.50
CA ILE A 388 2.80 -12.45 5.89
C ILE A 388 2.64 -10.97 5.52
N PRO A 389 2.89 -10.58 4.26
CA PRO A 389 2.82 -9.17 3.85
C PRO A 389 1.38 -8.63 3.78
N SER A 390 0.39 -9.48 3.57
CA SER A 390 -1.03 -9.10 3.57
C SER A 390 -1.96 -10.30 3.79
N PHE A 391 -3.23 -10.04 4.12
CA PHE A 391 -4.27 -11.07 4.18
C PHE A 391 -5.00 -11.18 2.83
N TYR A 392 -4.37 -11.83 1.87
CA TYR A 392 -4.86 -11.99 0.49
C TYR A 392 -5.78 -13.20 0.32
N LEU A 393 -6.75 -13.08 -0.58
CA LEU A 393 -7.66 -14.15 -0.96
C LEU A 393 -8.17 -13.97 -2.40
N ASP A 394 -7.87 -14.93 -3.27
CA ASP A 394 -8.49 -15.04 -4.57
C ASP A 394 -9.90 -15.67 -4.45
N ILE A 395 -10.88 -14.79 -4.22
CA ILE A 395 -12.27 -15.19 -4.01
C ILE A 395 -12.85 -15.87 -5.25
N GLU A 396 -12.49 -15.42 -6.44
CA GLU A 396 -13.01 -15.96 -7.70
C GLU A 396 -12.51 -17.38 -7.93
N ALA A 397 -11.20 -17.59 -7.86
CA ALA A 397 -10.60 -18.92 -7.98
C ALA A 397 -11.13 -19.87 -6.89
N MET A 398 -11.27 -19.39 -5.66
CA MET A 398 -11.86 -20.18 -4.57
C MET A 398 -13.30 -20.62 -4.89
N ARG A 399 -14.15 -19.71 -5.41
CA ARG A 399 -15.53 -20.01 -5.81
C ARG A 399 -15.59 -21.01 -6.99
N ASN A 400 -14.66 -20.86 -7.93
CA ASN A 400 -14.51 -21.75 -9.08
C ASN A 400 -13.89 -23.11 -8.71
N ARG A 401 -13.51 -23.31 -7.44
CA ARG A 401 -12.87 -24.50 -6.89
C ARG A 401 -11.53 -24.82 -7.55
N ASP A 402 -10.80 -23.79 -7.91
CA ASP A 402 -9.42 -23.95 -8.31
C ASP A 402 -8.64 -24.52 -7.11
N SER A 403 -7.91 -25.58 -7.32
CA SER A 403 -7.12 -26.22 -6.26
C SER A 403 -5.87 -25.40 -5.88
N ASP A 404 -5.49 -24.46 -6.73
CA ASP A 404 -4.29 -23.65 -6.59
C ASP A 404 -4.62 -22.15 -6.47
N TYR A 405 -5.74 -21.81 -5.79
CA TYR A 405 -6.09 -20.43 -5.50
C TYR A 405 -5.18 -19.82 -4.43
N ARG A 406 -4.87 -18.54 -4.55
CA ARG A 406 -4.09 -17.80 -3.55
C ARG A 406 -4.93 -17.52 -2.29
N SER A 407 -4.34 -17.82 -1.13
CA SER A 407 -4.95 -17.61 0.18
C SER A 407 -3.86 -17.62 1.24
N THR A 408 -3.80 -16.58 2.06
CA THR A 408 -2.87 -16.49 3.19
C THR A 408 -2.94 -17.72 4.09
N THR A 409 -4.15 -18.18 4.43
CA THR A 409 -4.37 -19.37 5.27
C THR A 409 -3.83 -20.65 4.63
N ARG A 410 -4.06 -20.81 3.31
CA ARG A 410 -3.59 -21.98 2.59
C ARG A 410 -2.07 -22.03 2.52
N ASP A 411 -1.45 -20.91 2.16
CA ASP A 411 -0.01 -20.81 1.98
C ASP A 411 0.71 -20.94 3.33
N THR A 412 0.23 -20.28 4.38
CA THR A 412 0.72 -20.48 5.75
C THR A 412 0.64 -21.95 6.21
N ARG A 413 -0.43 -22.67 5.86
CA ARG A 413 -0.54 -24.08 6.22
C ARG A 413 0.51 -24.96 5.52
N ILE A 414 0.91 -24.61 4.31
CA ILE A 414 1.99 -25.31 3.58
C ILE A 414 3.30 -25.06 4.28
N ILE A 415 3.61 -23.80 4.63
CA ILE A 415 4.82 -23.42 5.37
C ILE A 415 4.89 -24.13 6.73
N LEU A 416 3.78 -24.18 7.47
CA LEU A 416 3.72 -24.92 8.75
C LEU A 416 3.97 -26.42 8.58
N TYR A 417 3.59 -27.01 7.46
CA TYR A 417 3.91 -28.39 7.14
C TYR A 417 5.42 -28.58 6.92
N GLU A 418 6.06 -27.68 6.19
CA GLU A 418 7.50 -27.69 5.94
C GLU A 418 8.30 -27.52 7.25
N PHE A 419 7.86 -26.60 8.13
CA PHE A 419 8.45 -26.41 9.45
C PHE A 419 8.30 -27.65 10.37
N ALA A 420 7.17 -28.36 10.28
CA ALA A 420 6.99 -29.60 11.02
C ALA A 420 7.93 -30.72 10.53
N GLU A 421 8.22 -30.81 9.22
CA GLU A 421 9.19 -31.74 8.64
C GLU A 421 10.64 -31.34 9.02
N ALA A 422 10.93 -30.04 9.10
CA ALA A 422 12.23 -29.53 9.53
C ALA A 422 12.47 -29.66 11.05
N GLY A 423 11.39 -29.73 11.85
CA GLY A 423 11.46 -29.93 13.29
C GLY A 423 11.82 -28.67 14.07
N VAL A 424 11.31 -27.51 13.68
CA VAL A 424 11.56 -26.23 14.36
C VAL A 424 11.07 -26.24 15.82
N ASP A 425 11.77 -25.51 16.69
CA ASP A 425 11.45 -25.41 18.14
C ASP A 425 10.22 -24.52 18.40
N GLY A 426 9.94 -23.59 17.51
CA GLY A 426 8.79 -22.68 17.60
C GLY A 426 8.55 -21.92 16.30
N VAL A 427 7.43 -21.19 16.23
CA VAL A 427 7.02 -20.41 15.06
C VAL A 427 6.83 -18.95 15.43
N ILE A 428 7.39 -18.06 14.62
CA ILE A 428 7.17 -16.62 14.59
C ILE A 428 6.25 -16.34 13.42
N VAL A 429 5.11 -15.68 13.66
CA VAL A 429 4.29 -15.10 12.58
C VAL A 429 4.61 -13.61 12.53
N ASP A 430 5.29 -13.20 11.47
CA ASP A 430 5.67 -11.81 11.24
C ASP A 430 4.57 -11.08 10.49
N LEU A 431 3.99 -10.07 11.11
CA LEU A 431 2.96 -9.18 10.56
C LEU A 431 3.42 -7.72 10.49
N ARG A 432 4.72 -7.48 10.62
CA ARG A 432 5.25 -6.12 10.44
C ARG A 432 4.89 -5.61 9.05
N GLN A 433 4.57 -4.32 8.94
CA GLN A 433 4.16 -3.65 7.69
C GLN A 433 2.88 -4.23 7.03
N ASN A 434 2.20 -5.18 7.66
CA ASN A 434 0.98 -5.78 7.13
C ASN A 434 -0.25 -4.89 7.41
N GLY A 435 -0.70 -4.10 6.44
CA GLY A 435 -1.87 -3.22 6.52
C GLY A 435 -3.22 -3.94 6.64
N GLY A 436 -3.25 -5.28 6.65
CA GLY A 436 -4.48 -6.07 6.77
C GLY A 436 -4.88 -6.78 5.47
N GLY A 437 -6.17 -6.77 5.16
CA GLY A 437 -6.75 -7.45 4.00
C GLY A 437 -8.05 -8.16 4.34
N SER A 438 -8.22 -9.41 3.89
CA SER A 438 -9.43 -10.20 4.05
C SER A 438 -9.69 -10.58 5.52
N LEU A 439 -10.81 -10.11 6.07
CA LEU A 439 -11.31 -10.54 7.38
C LEU A 439 -11.54 -12.06 7.44
N LEU A 440 -11.95 -12.67 6.32
CA LEU A 440 -12.11 -14.12 6.24
C LEU A 440 -10.76 -14.82 6.43
N GLU A 441 -9.72 -14.33 5.80
CA GLU A 441 -8.37 -14.89 5.95
C GLU A 441 -7.83 -14.72 7.37
N ALA A 442 -8.00 -13.55 8.01
CA ALA A 442 -7.61 -13.37 9.42
C ALA A 442 -8.31 -14.39 10.34
N ALA A 443 -9.60 -14.64 10.10
CA ALA A 443 -10.36 -15.60 10.89
C ALA A 443 -9.93 -17.05 10.61
N THR A 444 -9.71 -17.43 9.34
CA THR A 444 -9.30 -18.80 8.97
C THR A 444 -7.85 -19.07 9.28
N LEU A 445 -6.96 -18.08 9.20
CA LEU A 445 -5.58 -18.18 9.67
C LEU A 445 -5.54 -18.44 11.18
N THR A 446 -6.36 -17.75 11.97
CA THR A 446 -6.46 -17.99 13.42
C THR A 446 -6.84 -19.45 13.72
N ASP A 447 -7.68 -20.09 12.89
CA ASP A 447 -8.06 -21.49 13.05
C ASP A 447 -6.90 -22.50 12.86
N LEU A 448 -5.78 -22.08 12.26
CA LEU A 448 -4.58 -22.91 12.20
C LEU A 448 -3.92 -23.05 13.58
N PHE A 449 -4.10 -22.09 14.47
CA PHE A 449 -3.41 -21.98 15.76
C PHE A 449 -4.34 -22.16 16.97
N VAL A 450 -5.67 -21.97 16.80
CA VAL A 450 -6.67 -21.97 17.89
C VAL A 450 -7.72 -23.03 17.67
N ASP A 451 -8.07 -23.76 18.71
CA ASP A 451 -9.20 -24.72 18.71
C ASP A 451 -10.54 -24.00 18.49
N PRO A 452 -11.62 -24.72 18.12
CA PRO A 452 -12.94 -24.12 17.82
C PRO A 452 -13.41 -23.09 18.82
N GLY A 453 -13.58 -21.86 18.35
CA GLY A 453 -14.01 -20.74 19.18
C GLY A 453 -14.35 -19.48 18.37
N PRO A 454 -14.78 -18.39 19.00
CA PRO A 454 -14.93 -17.10 18.34
C PRO A 454 -13.55 -16.49 18.03
N VAL A 455 -13.43 -15.76 16.93
CA VAL A 455 -12.19 -15.03 16.55
C VAL A 455 -12.39 -13.53 16.75
N VAL A 456 -13.51 -13.00 16.28
CA VAL A 456 -13.82 -11.57 16.28
C VAL A 456 -15.33 -11.35 16.44
N GLN A 457 -15.72 -10.22 16.98
CA GLN A 457 -17.11 -9.75 17.05
C GLN A 457 -17.26 -8.56 16.12
N ILE A 458 -18.35 -8.48 15.37
CA ILE A 458 -18.63 -7.39 14.42
C ILE A 458 -19.96 -6.74 14.82
N LYS A 459 -19.96 -5.42 14.92
CA LYS A 459 -21.16 -4.63 15.24
C LYS A 459 -21.49 -3.73 14.05
N ASP A 460 -22.71 -3.90 13.50
CA ASP A 460 -23.21 -3.06 12.40
C ASP A 460 -23.84 -1.75 12.90
N GLN A 461 -24.18 -0.86 11.97
CA GLN A 461 -24.87 0.40 12.22
C GLN A 461 -26.14 0.23 13.07
N SER A 462 -26.87 -0.87 12.90
CA SER A 462 -28.09 -1.15 13.67
C SER A 462 -27.82 -1.70 15.08
N ASN A 463 -26.58 -1.66 15.55
CA ASN A 463 -26.10 -2.20 16.82
C ASN A 463 -26.30 -3.72 16.97
N ARG A 464 -26.44 -4.47 15.88
CA ARG A 464 -26.46 -5.93 15.93
C ARG A 464 -25.03 -6.44 15.98
N ILE A 465 -24.79 -7.39 16.88
CA ILE A 465 -23.47 -7.99 17.06
C ILE A 465 -23.48 -9.38 16.43
N TYR A 466 -22.60 -9.55 15.47
CA TYR A 466 -22.30 -10.83 14.83
C TYR A 466 -21.01 -11.38 15.44
N ARG A 467 -20.97 -12.68 15.67
CA ARG A 467 -19.73 -13.37 16.04
C ARG A 467 -19.21 -14.04 14.78
N ASN A 468 -18.11 -13.52 14.31
CA ASN A 468 -17.54 -14.07 13.12
C ASN A 468 -16.73 -15.32 13.46
N HIS A 469 -16.73 -16.19 12.58
CA HIS A 469 -16.05 -17.45 12.36
C HIS A 469 -15.87 -18.35 13.61
N ARG A 470 -16.11 -19.61 13.41
CA ARG A 470 -15.82 -20.67 14.38
C ARG A 470 -15.09 -21.79 13.67
N ALA A 471 -13.86 -22.08 14.09
CA ALA A 471 -13.19 -23.27 13.66
C ALA A 471 -14.06 -24.51 13.87
N ARG A 472 -13.97 -25.45 12.96
CA ARG A 472 -14.70 -26.73 13.03
C ARG A 472 -13.74 -27.90 13.37
N SER A 473 -12.45 -27.67 13.20
CA SER A 473 -11.38 -28.64 13.45
C SER A 473 -10.47 -28.15 14.56
N LYS A 474 -9.73 -29.06 15.19
CA LYS A 474 -8.65 -28.73 16.09
C LYS A 474 -7.60 -27.90 15.38
N ALA A 475 -6.87 -27.05 16.12
CA ALA A 475 -5.73 -26.29 15.64
C ALA A 475 -4.76 -27.19 14.84
N TYR A 476 -4.22 -26.66 13.75
CA TYR A 476 -3.25 -27.37 12.92
C TYR A 476 -1.86 -27.37 13.56
N TYR A 477 -1.45 -26.23 14.14
CA TYR A 477 -0.20 -26.05 14.86
C TYR A 477 -0.48 -25.81 16.35
N ASP A 478 0.09 -26.63 17.24
CA ASP A 478 -0.06 -26.55 18.69
C ASP A 478 1.26 -26.30 19.45
N GLY A 479 2.38 -26.11 18.70
CA GLY A 479 3.69 -25.76 19.25
C GLY A 479 3.81 -24.33 19.77
N PRO A 480 4.98 -23.93 20.29
CA PRO A 480 5.25 -22.57 20.75
C PRO A 480 5.06 -21.53 19.64
N LEU A 481 4.49 -20.37 19.98
CA LEU A 481 4.11 -19.32 19.01
C LEU A 481 4.37 -17.93 19.59
N ILE A 482 4.98 -17.06 18.78
CA ILE A 482 4.89 -15.61 18.94
C ILE A 482 4.34 -14.96 17.67
N VAL A 483 3.79 -13.77 17.82
CA VAL A 483 3.36 -12.91 16.69
C VAL A 483 4.10 -11.60 16.81
N LEU A 484 4.81 -11.24 15.76
CA LEU A 484 5.55 -9.99 15.65
C LEU A 484 4.69 -8.95 14.94
N ILE A 485 4.53 -7.80 15.56
CA ILE A 485 3.74 -6.68 15.04
C ILE A 485 4.51 -5.36 15.11
N ASP A 486 4.15 -4.43 14.26
CA ASP A 486 4.65 -3.07 14.29
C ASP A 486 3.54 -2.02 14.12
N ARG A 487 3.91 -0.75 14.04
CA ARG A 487 2.96 0.36 13.88
C ARG A 487 2.15 0.31 12.58
N LEU A 488 2.62 -0.38 11.56
CA LEU A 488 1.94 -0.56 10.27
C LEU A 488 1.05 -1.81 10.24
N SER A 489 1.12 -2.68 11.25
CA SER A 489 0.22 -3.83 11.40
C SER A 489 -1.20 -3.35 11.69
N ALA A 490 -2.13 -3.52 10.72
CA ALA A 490 -3.47 -2.93 10.81
C ALA A 490 -4.60 -3.94 10.52
N SER A 491 -5.82 -3.62 10.98
CA SER A 491 -7.06 -4.29 10.56
C SER A 491 -7.05 -5.83 10.75
N ALA A 492 -6.93 -6.61 9.66
CA ALA A 492 -6.91 -8.09 9.70
C ALA A 492 -5.74 -8.63 10.53
N SER A 493 -4.58 -7.95 10.51
CA SER A 493 -3.41 -8.26 11.37
C SER A 493 -3.78 -8.11 12.85
N GLU A 494 -4.54 -7.05 13.18
CA GLU A 494 -5.00 -6.78 14.55
C GLU A 494 -6.08 -7.77 15.00
N ILE A 495 -6.90 -8.26 14.07
CA ILE A 495 -7.86 -9.34 14.36
C ILE A 495 -7.11 -10.61 14.74
N PHE A 496 -6.11 -11.01 13.95
CA PHE A 496 -5.31 -12.20 14.21
C PHE A 496 -4.50 -12.07 15.50
N ALA A 497 -3.67 -11.03 15.62
CA ALA A 497 -2.82 -10.80 16.80
C ALA A 497 -3.66 -10.66 18.08
N GLY A 498 -4.78 -9.91 18.01
CA GLY A 498 -5.70 -9.75 19.12
C GLY A 498 -6.36 -11.06 19.55
N ALA A 499 -6.72 -11.93 18.61
CA ALA A 499 -7.26 -13.25 18.92
C ALA A 499 -6.19 -14.14 19.58
N ILE A 500 -4.96 -14.21 19.05
CA ILE A 500 -3.85 -14.97 19.64
C ILE A 500 -3.58 -14.51 21.08
N GLN A 501 -3.57 -13.19 21.33
CA GLN A 501 -3.36 -12.61 22.66
C GLN A 501 -4.53 -12.93 23.60
N ASP A 502 -5.78 -12.72 23.19
CA ASP A 502 -6.97 -12.98 24.02
C ASP A 502 -7.05 -14.45 24.45
N TYR A 503 -6.73 -15.39 23.55
CA TYR A 503 -6.64 -16.80 23.86
C TYR A 503 -5.39 -17.16 24.68
N SER A 504 -4.44 -16.26 24.87
CA SER A 504 -3.12 -16.53 25.41
C SER A 504 -2.50 -17.75 24.71
N ARG A 505 -2.61 -17.78 23.36
CA ARG A 505 -2.10 -18.88 22.54
C ARG A 505 -0.62 -18.68 22.21
N GLY A 506 -0.18 -17.46 22.10
CA GLY A 506 1.20 -17.01 21.88
C GLY A 506 1.39 -15.63 22.48
N LEU A 507 2.65 -15.20 22.62
CA LEU A 507 2.97 -13.82 22.97
C LEU A 507 2.92 -12.92 21.74
N ILE A 508 2.52 -11.68 21.96
CA ILE A 508 2.63 -10.61 20.97
C ILE A 508 3.87 -9.79 21.30
N VAL A 509 4.77 -9.67 20.33
CA VAL A 509 6.07 -8.99 20.45
C VAL A 509 6.15 -7.89 19.41
N GLY A 510 6.87 -6.82 19.69
CA GLY A 510 7.07 -5.71 18.75
C GLY A 510 6.55 -4.39 19.28
N SER A 511 5.97 -3.55 18.45
CA SER A 511 5.40 -2.27 18.87
C SER A 511 3.86 -2.24 18.75
N GLN A 512 3.23 -1.24 19.36
CA GLN A 512 1.78 -1.03 19.28
C GLN A 512 1.32 -0.95 17.81
N SER A 513 0.29 -1.73 17.44
CA SER A 513 -0.24 -1.76 16.08
C SER A 513 -0.99 -0.47 15.68
N PHE A 514 -1.45 -0.38 14.45
CA PHE A 514 -2.05 0.82 13.83
C PHE A 514 -3.29 1.34 14.55
N GLY A 515 -4.19 0.47 14.96
CA GLY A 515 -5.42 0.85 15.65
C GLY A 515 -6.66 0.95 14.77
N LYS A 516 -6.71 0.25 13.63
CA LYS A 516 -7.87 0.24 12.74
C LYS A 516 -8.89 -0.80 13.19
N GLY A 517 -10.03 -0.34 13.70
CA GLY A 517 -11.12 -1.18 14.20
C GLY A 517 -12.38 -1.20 13.33
N THR A 518 -12.28 -0.74 12.08
CA THR A 518 -13.40 -0.64 11.14
C THR A 518 -13.37 -1.77 10.10
N VAL A 519 -14.56 -2.09 9.57
CA VAL A 519 -14.75 -3.12 8.53
C VAL A 519 -15.38 -2.45 7.32
N GLN A 520 -14.70 -2.56 6.18
CA GLN A 520 -15.18 -2.06 4.90
C GLN A 520 -15.81 -3.17 4.07
N SER A 521 -16.82 -2.80 3.30
CA SER A 521 -17.34 -3.59 2.17
C SER A 521 -17.21 -2.79 0.88
N VAL A 522 -17.15 -3.48 -0.24
CA VAL A 522 -17.08 -2.86 -1.57
C VAL A 522 -18.44 -2.99 -2.24
N GLN A 523 -19.04 -1.85 -2.59
CA GLN A 523 -20.37 -1.75 -3.18
C GLN A 523 -20.27 -1.27 -4.64
N PRO A 524 -20.92 -1.92 -5.62
CA PRO A 524 -20.87 -1.49 -7.01
C PRO A 524 -21.62 -0.17 -7.20
N LEU A 525 -21.03 0.70 -8.01
CA LEU A 525 -21.62 1.96 -8.47
C LEU A 525 -21.88 1.89 -9.98
N PRO A 526 -22.61 2.87 -10.58
CA PRO A 526 -22.75 2.97 -12.03
C PRO A 526 -21.41 3.06 -12.77
N GLU A 527 -20.43 3.74 -12.19
CA GLU A 527 -19.02 3.70 -12.58
C GLU A 527 -18.19 3.43 -11.31
N GLY A 528 -17.29 2.45 -11.36
CA GLY A 528 -16.45 2.10 -10.24
C GLY A 528 -17.18 1.44 -9.07
N GLN A 529 -16.63 1.62 -7.89
CA GLN A 529 -17.11 1.00 -6.64
C GLN A 529 -16.96 1.97 -5.46
N LEU A 530 -17.75 1.79 -4.42
CA LEU A 530 -17.57 2.47 -3.14
C LEU A 530 -17.06 1.47 -2.11
N LYS A 531 -15.86 1.67 -1.62
CA LYS A 531 -15.34 1.01 -0.42
C LYS A 531 -15.92 1.76 0.78
N LEU A 532 -16.75 1.09 1.56
CA LEU A 532 -17.63 1.71 2.55
C LEU A 532 -17.39 1.10 3.92
N THR A 533 -17.21 1.92 4.94
CA THR A 533 -17.19 1.48 6.33
C THR A 533 -18.61 1.17 6.81
N GLU A 534 -18.96 -0.13 6.92
CA GLU A 534 -20.31 -0.59 7.31
C GLU A 534 -20.42 -1.10 8.75
N SER A 535 -19.30 -1.42 9.40
CA SER A 535 -19.28 -1.97 10.74
C SER A 535 -17.94 -1.73 11.45
N LYS A 536 -17.95 -1.97 12.76
CA LYS A 536 -16.74 -2.03 13.59
C LYS A 536 -16.51 -3.45 14.07
N PHE A 537 -15.25 -3.84 14.22
CA PHE A 537 -14.92 -5.10 14.84
C PHE A 537 -14.36 -4.90 16.27
N TYR A 538 -14.48 -5.95 17.05
CA TYR A 538 -14.07 -6.00 18.44
C TYR A 538 -13.39 -7.33 18.71
N ARG A 539 -12.39 -7.28 19.55
CA ARG A 539 -11.71 -8.45 20.08
C ARG A 539 -12.69 -9.37 20.83
N ILE A 540 -12.25 -10.58 21.13
CA ILE A 540 -13.03 -11.53 21.94
C ILE A 540 -13.24 -10.99 23.35
N SER A 541 -12.26 -10.25 23.89
CA SER A 541 -12.37 -9.51 25.16
C SER A 541 -13.51 -8.49 25.16
N GLY A 542 -13.92 -7.99 24.00
CA GLY A 542 -14.91 -6.95 23.81
C GLY A 542 -14.34 -5.56 23.55
N ASP A 543 -13.05 -5.40 23.62
CA ASP A 543 -12.37 -4.14 23.35
C ASP A 543 -12.29 -3.91 21.83
N SER A 544 -12.42 -2.64 21.39
CA SER A 544 -12.11 -2.24 20.02
C SER A 544 -10.60 -2.04 19.87
N THR A 545 -10.06 -2.34 18.68
CA THR A 545 -8.70 -1.93 18.31
C THR A 545 -8.64 -0.47 17.87
N GLN A 546 -9.79 0.15 17.59
CA GLN A 546 -9.86 1.54 17.11
C GLN A 546 -9.03 2.49 17.97
N HIS A 547 -8.15 3.28 17.37
CA HIS A 547 -7.12 4.14 17.96
C HIS A 547 -6.05 3.43 18.81
N LYS A 548 -6.41 2.36 19.51
CA LYS A 548 -5.51 1.70 20.48
C LYS A 548 -4.66 0.60 19.91
N GLY A 549 -5.12 -0.02 18.84
CA GLY A 549 -4.45 -1.20 18.29
C GLY A 549 -4.38 -2.39 19.24
N VAL A 550 -3.45 -3.27 18.94
CA VAL A 550 -3.00 -4.36 19.82
C VAL A 550 -1.71 -3.88 20.50
N ILE A 551 -1.73 -3.85 21.82
CA ILE A 551 -0.54 -3.53 22.62
C ILE A 551 0.23 -4.83 22.80
N PRO A 552 1.52 -4.89 22.41
CA PRO A 552 2.32 -6.11 22.56
C PRO A 552 2.52 -6.50 24.02
N ASP A 553 2.76 -7.78 24.27
CA ASP A 553 3.10 -8.30 25.60
C ASP A 553 4.56 -7.97 25.94
N ILE A 554 5.45 -7.93 24.95
CA ILE A 554 6.84 -7.47 25.04
C ILE A 554 7.05 -6.38 24.00
N ASN A 555 7.35 -5.16 24.46
CA ASN A 555 7.53 -4.00 23.60
C ASN A 555 8.97 -3.90 23.10
N LEU A 556 9.14 -3.82 21.77
CA LEU A 556 10.43 -3.56 21.12
C LEU A 556 10.48 -2.08 20.64
N PRO A 557 11.70 -1.52 20.49
CA PRO A 557 11.86 -0.20 19.90
C PRO A 557 11.23 -0.11 18.50
N ALA A 558 10.66 1.05 18.15
CA ALA A 558 9.98 1.27 16.88
C ALA A 558 10.41 2.59 16.24
N LEU A 559 10.61 2.60 14.92
CA LEU A 559 10.94 3.79 14.14
C LEU A 559 9.79 4.79 14.04
N TYR A 560 8.54 4.32 14.16
CA TYR A 560 7.33 5.13 14.05
C TYR A 560 6.63 5.20 15.39
N ASN A 561 6.26 6.41 15.80
CA ASN A 561 5.49 6.61 17.01
C ASN A 561 3.98 6.57 16.75
N ALA A 562 3.19 6.46 17.83
CA ALA A 562 1.74 6.37 17.74
C ALA A 562 1.05 7.74 17.50
N GLU A 563 1.76 8.83 17.62
CA GLU A 563 1.24 10.18 17.40
C GLU A 563 1.28 10.54 15.91
N ASP A 564 2.33 10.09 15.20
CA ASP A 564 2.54 10.42 13.78
C ASP A 564 1.84 9.45 12.83
N ILE A 565 1.84 8.15 13.15
CA ILE A 565 1.28 7.10 12.29
C ILE A 565 0.26 6.28 13.07
N GLY A 566 -0.91 6.07 12.50
CA GLY A 566 -1.97 5.23 13.03
C GLY A 566 -3.35 5.85 12.91
N GLU A 567 -4.36 5.10 13.30
CA GLU A 567 -5.76 5.52 13.25
C GLU A 567 -6.02 6.79 14.09
N SER A 568 -5.26 6.98 15.16
CA SER A 568 -5.35 8.16 16.03
C SER A 568 -4.83 9.45 15.40
N ALA A 569 -4.07 9.36 14.29
CA ALA A 569 -3.59 10.52 13.54
C ALA A 569 -4.67 11.12 12.62
N TYR A 570 -5.76 10.40 12.34
CA TYR A 570 -6.86 10.90 11.52
C TYR A 570 -7.91 11.60 12.38
N GLU A 571 -8.23 12.87 12.08
CA GLU A 571 -9.20 13.68 12.82
C GLU A 571 -10.62 13.11 12.78
N ASN A 572 -11.01 12.52 11.63
CA ASN A 572 -12.35 11.97 11.39
C ASN A 572 -12.44 10.45 11.60
N ALA A 573 -11.44 9.83 12.22
CA ALA A 573 -11.50 8.42 12.57
C ALA A 573 -12.61 8.13 13.58
N LEU A 574 -13.32 6.99 13.40
CA LEU A 574 -14.40 6.59 14.31
C LEU A 574 -13.87 6.38 15.73
N GLY A 575 -14.62 6.87 16.73
CA GLY A 575 -14.19 6.82 18.12
C GLY A 575 -14.03 5.39 18.68
N TRP A 576 -13.15 5.22 19.66
CA TRP A 576 -12.98 3.98 20.40
C TRP A 576 -14.22 3.69 21.26
N ASP A 577 -14.67 2.44 21.28
CA ASP A 577 -15.70 1.93 22.18
C ASP A 577 -15.44 0.47 22.54
N GLN A 578 -16.29 -0.13 23.36
CA GLN A 578 -16.21 -1.53 23.74
C GLN A 578 -17.59 -2.17 23.79
N ILE A 579 -17.64 -3.49 23.64
CA ILE A 579 -18.82 -4.32 23.77
C ILE A 579 -18.59 -5.43 24.79
N ARG A 580 -19.60 -6.23 25.07
CA ARG A 580 -19.45 -7.34 26.00
C ARG A 580 -18.55 -8.42 25.44
N GLY A 581 -17.51 -8.79 26.19
CA GLY A 581 -16.61 -9.89 25.87
C GLY A 581 -17.31 -11.25 25.84
N ILE A 582 -16.74 -12.19 25.10
CA ILE A 582 -17.20 -13.58 24.98
C ILE A 582 -16.33 -14.46 25.88
N PRO A 583 -16.92 -15.33 26.74
CA PRO A 583 -16.15 -16.34 27.45
C PRO A 583 -15.40 -17.26 26.47
N HIS A 584 -14.12 -17.40 26.67
CA HIS A 584 -13.25 -18.24 25.86
C HIS A 584 -12.22 -18.98 26.72
N ARG A 585 -11.61 -20.02 26.15
CA ARG A 585 -10.53 -20.76 26.79
C ARG A 585 -9.24 -19.95 26.71
N LYS A 586 -8.38 -20.03 27.72
CA LYS A 586 -6.98 -19.62 27.64
C LYS A 586 -6.09 -20.85 27.53
N TYR A 587 -5.04 -20.78 26.71
CA TYR A 587 -4.10 -21.88 26.48
C TYR A 587 -3.04 -21.94 27.57
N LEU A 588 -2.38 -20.79 27.79
CA LEU A 588 -1.28 -20.63 28.73
C LEU A 588 -1.53 -19.42 29.65
N ASP A 589 -0.77 -19.33 30.72
CA ASP A 589 -0.67 -18.12 31.52
C ASP A 589 0.74 -17.55 31.35
N PHE A 590 0.87 -16.51 30.54
CA PHE A 590 2.17 -15.86 30.27
C PHE A 590 2.57 -14.84 31.34
N ALA A 591 1.68 -14.43 32.23
CA ALA A 591 1.95 -13.41 33.25
C ALA A 591 3.22 -13.64 34.07
N PRO A 592 3.58 -14.90 34.48
CA PRO A 592 4.82 -15.16 35.21
C PRO A 592 6.10 -14.94 34.38
N PHE A 593 6.01 -14.91 33.06
CA PHE A 593 7.15 -14.80 32.16
C PHE A 593 7.41 -13.37 31.68
N ILE A 594 6.42 -12.47 31.71
CA ILE A 594 6.55 -11.11 31.14
C ILE A 594 7.69 -10.35 31.80
N GLU A 595 7.67 -10.15 33.14
CA GLU A 595 8.72 -9.38 33.84
C GLU A 595 10.13 -9.97 33.62
N PRO A 596 10.37 -11.28 33.66
CA PRO A 596 11.67 -11.85 33.31
C PRO A 596 12.07 -11.59 31.85
N LEU A 597 11.15 -11.70 30.88
CA LEU A 597 11.43 -11.46 29.46
C LEU A 597 11.77 -10.01 29.21
N GLU A 598 11.00 -9.07 29.77
CA GLU A 598 11.29 -7.63 29.70
C GLU A 598 12.69 -7.31 30.25
N ALA A 599 13.05 -7.86 31.43
CA ALA A 599 14.37 -7.64 32.02
C ALA A 599 15.52 -8.18 31.15
N MET A 600 15.35 -9.34 30.51
CA MET A 600 16.35 -9.89 29.58
C MET A 600 16.47 -9.03 28.33
N HIS A 601 15.36 -8.61 27.75
CA HIS A 601 15.32 -7.70 26.61
C HIS A 601 15.98 -6.35 26.94
N GLU A 602 15.61 -5.70 28.05
CA GLU A 602 16.20 -4.44 28.49
C GLU A 602 17.71 -4.53 28.68
N SER A 603 18.23 -5.65 29.14
CA SER A 603 19.68 -5.86 29.24
C SER A 603 20.33 -5.84 27.84
N ARG A 604 19.73 -6.51 26.86
CA ARG A 604 20.25 -6.53 25.49
C ARG A 604 20.16 -5.17 24.80
N LEU A 605 19.14 -4.36 25.08
CA LEU A 605 19.04 -2.99 24.57
C LEU A 605 20.27 -2.13 24.90
N THR A 606 20.97 -2.45 25.99
CA THR A 606 22.14 -1.68 26.44
C THR A 606 23.49 -2.31 26.08
N GLU A 607 23.50 -3.54 25.57
CA GLU A 607 24.73 -4.31 25.35
C GLU A 607 24.88 -4.76 23.89
N ASP A 608 23.76 -4.98 23.17
CA ASP A 608 23.76 -5.47 21.80
C ASP A 608 23.97 -4.32 20.80
N ALA A 609 24.88 -4.51 19.84
CA ALA A 609 25.26 -3.48 18.89
C ALA A 609 24.11 -3.07 17.95
N ASP A 610 23.29 -4.03 17.52
CA ASP A 610 22.16 -3.78 16.61
C ASP A 610 21.06 -2.99 17.34
N MET A 611 20.80 -3.33 18.61
CA MET A 611 19.82 -2.62 19.42
C MET A 611 20.27 -1.21 19.79
N LEU A 612 21.54 -1.01 20.07
CA LEU A 612 22.11 0.33 20.32
C LEU A 612 22.03 1.19 19.05
N TYR A 613 22.37 0.63 17.90
CA TYR A 613 22.23 1.32 16.61
C TYR A 613 20.78 1.73 16.37
N LEU A 614 19.83 0.82 16.54
CA LEU A 614 18.40 1.08 16.38
C LEU A 614 17.91 2.22 17.29
N LEU A 615 18.30 2.19 18.58
CA LEU A 615 17.87 3.22 19.54
C LEU A 615 18.39 4.61 19.17
N GLU A 616 19.66 4.71 18.74
CA GLU A 616 20.24 5.99 18.31
C GLU A 616 19.62 6.47 17.00
N THR A 617 19.34 5.58 16.05
CA THR A 617 18.64 5.91 14.81
C THR A 617 17.23 6.44 15.09
N ILE A 618 16.49 5.84 16.02
CA ILE A 618 15.19 6.33 16.47
C ILE A 618 15.32 7.73 17.06
N ALA A 619 16.31 7.97 17.94
CA ALA A 619 16.53 9.27 18.56
C ALA A 619 16.85 10.36 17.52
N ILE A 620 17.67 10.06 16.51
CA ILE A 620 17.96 10.97 15.39
C ILE A 620 16.67 11.27 14.59
N ALA A 621 15.89 10.24 14.26
CA ALA A 621 14.66 10.41 13.51
C ALA A 621 13.61 11.25 14.26
N GLU A 622 13.47 11.08 15.58
CA GLU A 622 12.57 11.87 16.42
C GLU A 622 13.00 13.34 16.48
N GLU A 623 14.30 13.61 16.63
CA GLU A 623 14.81 14.96 16.66
C GLU A 623 14.62 15.67 15.31
N ARG A 624 14.87 14.98 14.18
CA ARG A 624 14.60 15.51 12.84
C ARG A 624 13.11 15.82 12.63
N ARG A 625 12.22 14.94 13.04
CA ARG A 625 10.75 15.16 12.96
C ARG A 625 10.26 16.33 13.82
N SER A 626 10.97 16.66 14.87
CA SER A 626 10.64 17.83 15.71
C SER A 626 10.88 19.17 15.03
N GLN A 627 11.65 19.21 13.93
CA GLN A 627 11.90 20.41 13.13
C GLN A 627 10.62 20.79 12.38
N LYS A 628 10.15 22.02 12.56
CA LYS A 628 8.95 22.53 11.89
C LYS A 628 9.26 23.41 10.69
N ASP A 629 10.44 24.00 10.65
CA ASP A 629 10.87 24.95 9.62
C ASP A 629 12.18 24.52 8.99
N ILE A 630 12.34 24.80 7.69
CA ILE A 630 13.56 24.56 6.94
C ILE A 630 14.17 25.89 6.50
N SER A 631 15.46 26.11 6.77
CA SER A 631 16.16 27.35 6.41
C SER A 631 16.41 27.45 4.90
N LEU A 632 16.30 28.67 4.36
CA LEU A 632 16.71 29.02 2.99
C LEU A 632 18.15 29.55 2.93
N ASN A 633 18.88 29.51 4.03
CA ASN A 633 20.27 29.93 4.13
C ASN A 633 21.20 28.75 3.91
N GLU A 634 22.08 28.85 2.89
CA GLU A 634 23.02 27.80 2.51
C GLU A 634 23.96 27.40 3.65
N ASP A 635 24.54 28.40 4.34
CA ASP A 635 25.49 28.14 5.42
C ASP A 635 24.82 27.37 6.58
N ILE A 636 23.58 27.73 6.95
CA ILE A 636 22.80 27.02 7.97
C ILE A 636 22.48 25.59 7.51
N ARG A 637 22.09 25.43 6.26
CA ARG A 637 21.76 24.10 5.70
C ARG A 637 22.96 23.17 5.63
N ILE A 638 24.16 23.72 5.32
CA ILE A 638 25.41 22.96 5.35
C ILE A 638 25.73 22.54 6.80
N GLU A 639 25.62 23.48 7.77
CA GLU A 639 25.86 23.18 9.18
C GLU A 639 24.89 22.11 9.71
N ASP A 640 23.60 22.20 9.37
CA ASP A 640 22.58 21.22 9.73
C ASP A 640 22.93 19.85 9.13
N ARG A 641 23.28 19.79 7.84
CA ARG A 641 23.63 18.54 7.17
C ARG A 641 24.86 17.90 7.78
N GLU A 642 25.95 18.65 7.94
CA GLU A 642 27.18 18.16 8.56
C GLU A 642 26.95 17.67 9.99
N HIS A 643 26.03 18.31 10.73
CA HIS A 643 25.65 17.88 12.07
C HIS A 643 24.96 16.50 12.06
N TRP A 644 24.00 16.28 11.13
CA TRP A 644 23.28 15.02 11.03
C TRP A 644 24.14 13.90 10.49
N GLU A 645 24.90 14.14 9.40
CA GLU A 645 25.86 13.19 8.83
C GLU A 645 26.88 12.75 9.87
N ALA A 646 27.47 13.66 10.61
CA ALA A 646 28.44 13.32 11.66
C ALA A 646 27.82 12.46 12.78
N ARG A 647 26.54 12.63 13.11
CA ARG A 647 25.85 11.81 14.09
C ARG A 647 25.57 10.40 13.54
N GLU A 648 25.05 10.33 12.31
CA GLU A 648 24.78 9.05 11.64
C GLU A 648 26.05 8.24 11.45
N ASP A 649 27.12 8.87 10.98
CA ASP A 649 28.44 8.26 10.84
C ASP A 649 28.97 7.74 12.16
N ALA A 650 28.85 8.53 13.23
CA ALA A 650 29.31 8.12 14.56
C ALA A 650 28.57 6.88 15.09
N VAL A 651 27.26 6.80 14.83
CA VAL A 651 26.43 5.65 15.22
C VAL A 651 26.82 4.41 14.40
N LEU A 652 26.99 4.58 13.08
CA LEU A 652 27.41 3.50 12.17
C LEU A 652 28.84 3.00 12.48
N GLU A 653 29.78 3.91 12.76
CA GLU A 653 31.15 3.54 13.16
C GLU A 653 31.18 2.80 14.48
N ALA A 654 30.38 3.23 15.46
CA ALA A 654 30.24 2.55 16.74
C ALA A 654 29.72 1.10 16.57
N TRP A 655 28.70 0.92 15.70
CA TRP A 655 28.17 -0.38 15.35
C TRP A 655 29.23 -1.26 14.65
N ARG A 656 29.90 -0.75 13.60
CA ARG A 656 30.97 -1.45 12.87
C ARG A 656 32.09 -1.90 13.83
N SER A 657 32.51 -0.99 14.71
CA SER A 657 33.52 -1.29 15.73
C SER A 657 33.10 -2.41 16.68
N ALA A 658 31.85 -2.39 17.14
CA ALA A 658 31.29 -3.41 18.02
C ALA A 658 31.18 -4.78 17.32
N LYS A 659 30.85 -4.81 16.04
CA LYS A 659 30.78 -6.02 15.21
C LYS A 659 32.16 -6.49 14.70
N GLY A 660 33.23 -5.67 14.86
CA GLY A 660 34.58 -5.99 14.37
C GLY A 660 34.70 -5.91 12.86
N ILE A 661 33.81 -5.16 12.20
CA ILE A 661 33.81 -4.93 10.75
C ILE A 661 34.86 -3.87 10.43
N VAL A 662 35.76 -4.17 9.51
CA VAL A 662 36.80 -3.24 9.02
C VAL A 662 36.45 -2.90 7.57
N VAL A 663 35.99 -1.69 7.35
CA VAL A 663 35.79 -1.17 5.98
C VAL A 663 37.15 -0.75 5.42
N PRO A 664 37.55 -1.21 4.23
CA PRO A 664 38.78 -0.73 3.59
C PRO A 664 38.71 0.79 3.32
N GLU A 665 39.83 1.50 3.53
CA GLU A 665 39.88 2.97 3.33
C GLU A 665 39.59 3.43 1.88
N GLU A 666 39.56 2.52 0.90
CA GLU A 666 39.28 2.84 -0.50
C GLU A 666 37.79 3.04 -0.80
N ASP A 667 36.88 2.53 0.01
CA ASP A 667 35.43 2.63 -0.23
C ASP A 667 34.77 3.87 0.44
N THR A 668 35.54 4.67 1.18
CA THR A 668 35.00 5.83 1.90
C THR A 668 34.91 7.11 1.08
N GLU A 669 35.61 7.21 -0.09
CA GLU A 669 35.54 8.40 -0.94
C GLU A 669 34.47 8.32 -2.06
N ASP A 670 33.98 7.13 -2.43
CA ASP A 670 32.99 6.95 -3.52
C ASP A 670 31.53 6.86 -3.01
N SER A 671 31.29 6.56 -1.72
CA SER A 671 29.92 6.45 -1.19
C SER A 671 29.17 7.78 -1.01
N GLN A 672 29.81 8.92 -1.26
CA GLN A 672 29.16 10.24 -1.20
C GLN A 672 28.66 10.80 -2.55
N ALA A 673 28.87 10.09 -3.65
CA ALA A 673 28.64 10.64 -4.98
C ALA A 673 27.51 9.98 -5.80
N GLU A 674 27.01 8.81 -5.48
CA GLU A 674 26.02 8.12 -6.34
C GLU A 674 24.94 7.35 -5.58
N THR A 675 23.99 8.04 -4.98
CA THR A 675 22.62 7.50 -4.88
C THR A 675 21.81 8.01 -6.06
N SER A 676 22.18 7.60 -7.25
CA SER A 676 21.33 7.68 -8.43
C SER A 676 20.64 6.32 -8.60
N GLU A 677 19.37 6.36 -8.91
CA GLU A 677 18.43 5.23 -9.12
C GLU A 677 18.90 4.15 -10.14
N SER A 678 20.20 4.08 -10.47
CA SER A 678 20.78 3.14 -11.43
C SER A 678 21.46 1.91 -10.81
N ASP A 679 21.67 1.85 -9.49
CA ASP A 679 22.48 0.79 -8.89
C ASP A 679 21.68 -0.41 -8.33
N GLU A 680 20.34 -0.35 -8.36
CA GLU A 680 19.52 -1.54 -8.08
C GLU A 680 19.56 -2.61 -9.21
N GLU A 681 20.08 -2.27 -10.40
CA GLU A 681 20.13 -3.21 -11.53
C GLU A 681 21.39 -4.12 -11.55
N GLU A 682 22.50 -3.77 -10.86
CA GLU A 682 23.71 -4.62 -10.80
C GLU A 682 23.66 -5.67 -9.67
N ALA A 683 22.81 -5.50 -8.67
CA ALA A 683 22.70 -6.40 -7.53
C ALA A 683 22.04 -7.76 -7.84
N LEU A 684 21.43 -7.94 -9.01
CA LEU A 684 20.78 -9.20 -9.41
C LEU A 684 21.66 -10.16 -10.20
N ALA A 685 22.93 -9.85 -10.42
CA ALA A 685 23.80 -10.63 -11.33
C ALA A 685 25.00 -11.36 -10.70
N SER A 686 25.19 -11.37 -9.39
CA SER A 686 26.29 -12.10 -8.75
C SER A 686 25.87 -12.91 -7.50
N GLU A 687 25.28 -14.05 -7.72
CA GLU A 687 25.18 -15.11 -6.71
C GLU A 687 26.58 -15.76 -6.56
N ASP A 688 27.47 -15.24 -5.74
CA ASP A 688 28.60 -15.95 -5.08
C ASP A 688 29.71 -14.98 -4.58
N SER A 689 29.35 -13.89 -3.93
CA SER A 689 30.29 -13.20 -3.03
C SER A 689 29.62 -13.11 -1.65
N GLU A 690 30.29 -13.58 -0.60
CA GLU A 690 29.89 -13.25 0.77
C GLU A 690 29.96 -11.72 0.89
N GLU A 691 28.86 -11.04 0.61
CA GLU A 691 28.72 -9.59 0.77
C GLU A 691 29.00 -9.27 2.24
N GLN A 692 30.11 -8.59 2.52
CA GLN A 692 30.40 -8.13 3.87
C GLN A 692 29.30 -7.13 4.24
N VAL A 693 28.43 -7.51 5.17
CA VAL A 693 27.39 -6.62 5.73
C VAL A 693 28.08 -5.38 6.30
N THR A 694 28.00 -4.26 5.58
CA THR A 694 28.66 -2.99 5.94
C THR A 694 27.76 -2.03 6.69
N GLU A 695 26.44 -2.30 6.66
CA GLU A 695 25.39 -1.52 7.30
C GLU A 695 24.40 -2.44 8.03
N PRO A 696 23.80 -2.01 9.16
CA PRO A 696 22.85 -2.81 9.91
C PRO A 696 21.47 -2.81 9.25
N ASP A 697 20.89 -3.98 9.03
CA ASP A 697 19.47 -4.13 8.70
C ASP A 697 18.62 -4.04 9.98
N VAL A 698 17.89 -2.93 10.11
CA VAL A 698 17.01 -2.68 11.27
C VAL A 698 15.85 -3.69 11.34
N ALA A 699 15.29 -4.11 10.20
CA ALA A 699 14.20 -5.07 10.17
C ALA A 699 14.68 -6.45 10.61
N GLU A 700 15.87 -6.86 10.16
CA GLU A 700 16.53 -8.09 10.57
C GLU A 700 16.91 -8.05 12.06
N ALA A 701 17.46 -6.92 12.55
CA ALA A 701 17.80 -6.75 13.96
C ALA A 701 16.59 -6.96 14.90
N ILE A 702 15.43 -6.39 14.54
CA ILE A 702 14.16 -6.58 15.27
C ILE A 702 13.71 -8.04 15.22
N LEU A 703 13.84 -8.72 14.07
CA LEU A 703 13.48 -10.13 13.92
C LEU A 703 14.34 -11.01 14.81
N TYR A 704 15.67 -10.82 14.79
CA TYR A 704 16.58 -11.58 15.64
C TYR A 704 16.37 -11.33 17.13
N GLU A 705 16.08 -10.07 17.52
CA GLU A 705 15.72 -9.80 18.92
C GLU A 705 14.41 -10.47 19.32
N SER A 706 13.42 -10.51 18.42
CA SER A 706 12.18 -11.26 18.62
C SER A 706 12.45 -12.75 18.80
N GLY A 707 13.39 -13.30 18.01
CA GLY A 707 13.88 -14.68 18.16
C GLY A 707 14.57 -14.93 19.50
N ARG A 708 15.37 -13.97 20.01
CA ARG A 708 15.97 -14.04 21.34
C ARG A 708 14.92 -14.01 22.45
N VAL A 709 13.94 -13.10 22.37
CA VAL A 709 12.81 -13.07 23.32
C VAL A 709 12.06 -14.41 23.30
N PHE A 710 11.89 -14.99 22.11
CA PHE A 710 11.23 -16.29 21.98
C PHE A 710 12.05 -17.43 22.59
N SER A 711 13.34 -17.48 22.34
CA SER A 711 14.25 -18.46 22.96
C SER A 711 14.34 -18.31 24.47
N ASP A 712 14.29 -17.07 25.01
CA ASP A 712 14.16 -16.81 26.45
C ASP A 712 12.85 -17.40 27.01
N LEU A 713 11.73 -17.23 26.30
CA LEU A 713 10.45 -17.83 26.70
C LEU A 713 10.54 -19.36 26.72
N LEU A 714 11.10 -19.99 25.69
CA LEU A 714 11.29 -21.44 25.61
C LEU A 714 12.15 -21.95 26.78
N HIS A 715 13.25 -21.26 27.08
CA HIS A 715 14.11 -21.56 28.21
C HIS A 715 13.35 -21.46 29.54
N LEU A 716 12.62 -20.39 29.79
CA LEU A 716 11.84 -20.20 31.03
C LEU A 716 10.70 -21.22 31.16
N MET A 717 10.15 -21.70 30.06
CA MET A 717 9.14 -22.77 30.05
C MET A 717 9.75 -24.17 30.24
N GLY A 718 11.07 -24.30 30.23
CA GLY A 718 11.78 -25.60 30.34
C GLY A 718 11.63 -26.45 29.07
N VAL A 719 11.45 -25.83 27.93
CA VAL A 719 11.49 -26.46 26.60
C VAL A 719 12.93 -26.42 26.14
N ASP A 720 13.65 -27.56 26.27
CA ASP A 720 15.01 -27.67 25.75
C ASP A 720 14.98 -27.70 24.22
N ALA A 721 15.96 -27.05 23.58
CA ALA A 721 16.16 -27.10 22.12
C ALA A 721 16.29 -28.57 21.65
N VAL A 722 15.73 -28.87 20.45
CA VAL A 722 15.87 -30.22 19.89
C VAL A 722 17.33 -30.46 19.58
N SER A 723 18.03 -31.18 20.47
CA SER A 723 19.43 -31.53 20.25
C SER A 723 19.54 -32.56 19.13
N ASP A 724 20.52 -32.40 18.24
CA ASP A 724 20.90 -33.37 17.17
C ASP A 724 21.11 -34.83 17.64
N ALA A 725 21.11 -35.07 18.95
CA ALA A 725 21.24 -36.37 19.54
C ALA A 725 20.03 -37.31 19.30
N ASN A 726 18.85 -36.80 18.95
CA ASN A 726 17.64 -37.60 18.70
C ASN A 726 17.50 -38.09 17.26
N LEU A 727 18.16 -37.46 16.29
CA LEU A 727 18.15 -37.91 14.88
C LEU A 727 19.04 -39.15 14.65
N ALA A 728 20.02 -39.40 15.49
CA ALA A 728 20.92 -40.57 15.40
C ALA A 728 20.32 -41.86 15.99
N SER A 729 19.22 -41.81 16.75
CA SER A 729 18.63 -42.99 17.41
C SER A 729 17.55 -43.71 16.61
N THR A 730 17.05 -43.14 15.50
CA THR A 730 16.01 -43.77 14.65
C THR A 730 16.54 -44.56 13.46
N GLU A 731 17.84 -44.52 13.16
CA GLU A 731 18.44 -45.33 12.10
C GLU A 731 18.87 -46.77 12.51
N ASN A 732 18.69 -47.18 13.77
CA ASN A 732 19.14 -48.48 14.22
C ASN A 732 18.04 -49.51 14.56
N ASP A 733 16.78 -49.25 14.26
CA ASP A 733 15.70 -50.23 14.42
C ASP A 733 14.79 -50.29 13.17
N SER A 734 15.31 -50.91 12.10
CA SER A 734 14.47 -51.48 11.04
C SER A 734 15.16 -52.65 10.41
#